data_068d9cf134ec3c0bd8735c468d3af64d
#
_entry.id   068d9cf134ec3c0bd8735c468d3af64d
#
_cell.length_a   1.000
_cell.length_b   1.000
_cell.length_c   1.000
_cell.angle_alpha   90.00
_cell.angle_beta   90.00
_cell.angle_gamma   90.00
#
_symmetry.space_group_name_H-M   'P 1'
#
loop_
_entity.id
_entity.type
_entity.pdbx_description
1 polymer ?
#
loop_
_entity_poly.entity_id
_entity_poly.type
_entity_poly.pdbx_seq_one_letter_code
_entity_poly.pdbx_strand_id
1 'polypeptide(L)'
;MLKLLLGRAGTGKTRALLEAMAAGDGRPQILIVPEQHSHSMERQLCAIGGSRVSLFAEVLSFTRLANRVFSVYGGLAAPALDGGGRLLLLCAALRSVAPELRVYQRPSRKPAFLSGLLATVDELKTCRITPEQLWTAGEESGGGEGDKLRDLSLIYGAYEAMTARQGADPRDRLTRLSAALRESRWAAGMDFYLDAFTDFTPQERAVLSTLLGKANSVTVALTCDKLEEDEGGAGIFSPARRTARQLLRLAQERGVSREIEVRSGGAGPKTAALAHLEGQLFAPRPDPWAGEAEELTMLKANSPYSEVEWTAAEILRLVREEGYRFRDIAVCARSLEGCGSLVETIFARYGVPVFLSRMSDILQKPILALITSALEAASGGYRYDDVFRYLKTGLTGLSAEDVDLLENYVLKWSLEGSAWTGARDWANHPRGYGLPFSEGDRALLARLNTLRRQVAQTLEGLRKNPDKTGRGQAAALYAFLEAAGVPERLAQRTEELNRRGPAALAEEYAQLWEVRCGGREQCAQILGDAPMELDEFSKLFALVLSQYDVGSIPVSLDRVNVGDMPRLAHRACPVVFLLGADDGAIPAAAPSPGLLNDDDRSLLASYGLELAPRLSDKLYREMTIVYETCALPQRRFYVSWAAAGPDEEERRPSFLQSKLNF
;
A
#
# COMPACT_ATOMS: atom_id res chain seq x y z
N MET A 1 19.56 -13.84 25.93
CA MET A 1 19.35 -15.18 25.33
C MET A 1 18.50 -15.06 24.08
N LEU A 2 18.79 -15.82 23.01
CA LEU A 2 17.91 -15.96 21.84
C LEU A 2 17.17 -17.30 21.93
N LYS A 3 15.83 -17.28 21.83
CA LYS A 3 15.01 -18.49 21.65
C LYS A 3 14.31 -18.44 20.28
N LEU A 4 14.49 -19.47 19.45
CA LEU A 4 13.75 -19.66 18.22
C LEU A 4 12.66 -20.70 18.43
N LEU A 5 11.41 -20.30 18.13
CA LEU A 5 10.23 -21.17 18.20
C LEU A 5 9.80 -21.49 16.76
N LEU A 6 10.15 -22.66 16.27
CA LEU A 6 9.86 -23.10 14.92
C LEU A 6 8.63 -24.01 14.89
N GLY A 7 7.94 -24.04 13.78
CA GLY A 7 6.81 -24.95 13.58
C GLY A 7 5.99 -24.54 12.35
N ARG A 8 5.29 -25.48 11.75
CA ARG A 8 4.36 -25.23 10.63
C ARG A 8 3.18 -24.34 11.09
N ALA A 9 2.35 -23.90 10.16
CA ALA A 9 1.16 -23.14 10.50
C ALA A 9 0.23 -23.96 11.43
N GLY A 10 -0.40 -23.32 12.40
CA GLY A 10 -1.33 -23.99 13.33
C GLY A 10 -0.68 -24.82 14.45
N THR A 11 0.65 -24.93 14.55
CA THR A 11 1.31 -25.69 15.65
C THR A 11 1.29 -24.98 17.01
N GLY A 12 0.54 -23.87 17.14
CA GLY A 12 0.35 -23.18 18.41
C GLY A 12 1.52 -22.28 18.84
N LYS A 13 2.41 -21.86 17.92
CA LYS A 13 3.52 -20.95 18.23
C LYS A 13 3.08 -19.65 18.89
N THR A 14 2.17 -18.93 18.23
CA THR A 14 1.58 -17.68 18.73
C THR A 14 0.98 -17.85 20.12
N ARG A 15 0.19 -18.91 20.30
CA ARG A 15 -0.44 -19.21 21.58
C ARG A 15 0.61 -19.44 22.68
N ALA A 16 1.66 -20.20 22.38
CA ALA A 16 2.74 -20.43 23.34
C ALA A 16 3.48 -19.16 23.72
N LEU A 17 3.71 -18.23 22.76
CA LEU A 17 4.29 -16.92 23.07
C LEU A 17 3.36 -16.12 24.01
N LEU A 18 2.07 -16.05 23.68
CA LEU A 18 1.09 -15.30 24.49
C LEU A 18 0.89 -15.91 25.88
N GLU A 19 0.89 -17.25 26.01
CA GLU A 19 0.84 -17.94 27.29
C GLU A 19 2.10 -17.69 28.12
N ALA A 20 3.29 -17.71 27.48
CA ALA A 20 4.54 -17.37 28.16
C ALA A 20 4.56 -15.92 28.65
N MET A 21 4.06 -14.98 27.86
CA MET A 21 3.90 -13.59 28.28
C MET A 21 2.91 -13.44 29.43
N ALA A 22 1.77 -14.11 29.35
CA ALA A 22 0.74 -14.05 30.39
C ALA A 22 1.20 -14.65 31.72
N ALA A 23 2.07 -15.68 31.69
CA ALA A 23 2.67 -16.32 32.84
C ALA A 23 3.88 -15.55 33.41
N GLY A 24 4.25 -14.42 32.81
CA GLY A 24 5.43 -13.64 33.20
C GLY A 24 5.40 -13.16 34.66
N ASP A 25 6.58 -12.95 35.21
CA ASP A 25 6.84 -12.57 36.63
C ASP A 25 6.67 -11.05 36.91
N GLY A 26 6.07 -10.30 35.97
CA GLY A 26 5.86 -8.85 36.07
C GLY A 26 7.00 -8.01 35.52
N ARG A 27 8.03 -8.61 34.90
CA ARG A 27 9.04 -7.86 34.10
C ARG A 27 8.40 -7.23 32.88
N PRO A 28 8.89 -6.07 32.42
CA PRO A 28 8.42 -5.48 31.19
C PRO A 28 8.66 -6.41 29.99
N GLN A 29 7.62 -6.63 29.21
CA GLN A 29 7.63 -7.52 28.06
C GLN A 29 7.07 -6.81 26.82
N ILE A 30 7.66 -7.04 25.67
CA ILE A 30 7.20 -6.45 24.40
C ILE A 30 7.05 -7.55 23.36
N LEU A 31 5.83 -7.65 22.81
CA LEU A 31 5.56 -8.44 21.62
C LEU A 31 5.63 -7.54 20.39
N ILE A 32 6.58 -7.82 19.51
CA ILE A 32 6.73 -7.13 18.23
C ILE A 32 6.04 -7.95 17.16
N VAL A 33 5.13 -7.31 16.42
CA VAL A 33 4.37 -7.90 15.31
C VAL A 33 4.26 -6.90 14.15
N PRO A 34 3.96 -7.34 12.93
CA PRO A 34 3.60 -6.42 11.85
C PRO A 34 2.41 -5.54 12.24
N GLU A 35 2.40 -4.29 11.75
CA GLU A 35 1.43 -3.26 12.16
C GLU A 35 -0.03 -3.76 12.08
N GLN A 36 -0.39 -4.48 11.00
CA GLN A 36 -1.74 -5.01 10.78
C GLN A 36 -2.19 -6.04 11.81
N HIS A 37 -1.26 -6.67 12.53
CA HIS A 37 -1.57 -7.70 13.53
C HIS A 37 -1.60 -7.17 14.97
N SER A 38 -1.15 -5.93 15.22
CA SER A 38 -0.98 -5.37 16.56
C SER A 38 -2.28 -5.45 17.39
N HIS A 39 -3.39 -4.96 16.86
CA HIS A 39 -4.67 -4.95 17.59
C HIS A 39 -5.23 -6.36 17.86
N SER A 40 -5.10 -7.28 16.91
CA SER A 40 -5.59 -8.66 17.08
C SER A 40 -4.77 -9.42 18.11
N MET A 41 -3.46 -9.21 18.15
CA MET A 41 -2.56 -9.84 19.12
C MET A 41 -2.75 -9.26 20.52
N GLU A 42 -2.98 -7.96 20.64
CA GLU A 42 -3.32 -7.31 21.91
C GLU A 42 -4.60 -7.89 22.51
N ARG A 43 -5.65 -8.06 21.70
CA ARG A 43 -6.90 -8.70 22.15
C ARG A 43 -6.70 -10.15 22.59
N GLN A 44 -5.89 -10.93 21.85
CA GLN A 44 -5.59 -12.32 22.22
C GLN A 44 -4.78 -12.38 23.50
N LEU A 45 -3.78 -11.53 23.67
CA LEU A 45 -2.98 -11.45 24.89
C LEU A 45 -3.86 -11.12 26.12
N CYS A 46 -4.74 -10.14 26.00
CA CYS A 46 -5.70 -9.79 27.05
C CYS A 46 -6.71 -10.92 27.33
N ALA A 47 -7.12 -11.67 26.29
CA ALA A 47 -8.03 -12.81 26.48
C ALA A 47 -7.37 -13.96 27.27
N ILE A 48 -6.06 -14.18 27.12
CA ILE A 48 -5.30 -15.22 27.83
C ILE A 48 -4.88 -14.74 29.23
N GLY A 49 -4.30 -13.54 29.33
CA GLY A 49 -3.69 -13.03 30.57
C GLY A 49 -4.60 -12.15 31.44
N GLY A 50 -5.82 -11.85 30.96
CA GLY A 50 -6.73 -10.91 31.62
C GLY A 50 -6.20 -9.47 31.60
N SER A 51 -6.85 -8.56 32.34
CA SER A 51 -6.47 -7.15 32.41
C SER A 51 -5.11 -6.90 33.10
N ARG A 52 -4.61 -7.83 33.90
CA ARG A 52 -3.30 -7.70 34.55
C ARG A 52 -2.12 -7.68 33.59
N VAL A 53 -2.24 -8.36 32.45
CA VAL A 53 -1.12 -8.47 31.49
C VAL A 53 -0.71 -7.10 30.93
N SER A 54 -1.64 -6.17 30.78
CA SER A 54 -1.36 -4.81 30.28
C SER A 54 -0.50 -3.94 31.23
N LEU A 55 -0.27 -4.40 32.46
CA LEU A 55 0.61 -3.69 33.41
C LEU A 55 2.10 -3.89 33.09
N PHE A 56 2.45 -4.97 32.39
CA PHE A 56 3.86 -5.33 32.14
C PHE A 56 4.14 -5.80 30.72
N ALA A 57 3.12 -5.99 29.87
CA ALA A 57 3.26 -6.42 28.49
C ALA A 57 2.61 -5.43 27.52
N GLU A 58 3.33 -5.09 26.47
CA GLU A 58 2.88 -4.23 25.37
C GLU A 58 2.98 -4.98 24.03
N VAL A 59 2.03 -4.74 23.12
CA VAL A 59 2.09 -5.24 21.72
C VAL A 59 2.39 -4.06 20.80
N LEU A 60 3.50 -4.11 20.11
CA LEU A 60 4.01 -3.02 19.30
C LEU A 60 4.39 -3.52 17.90
N SER A 61 4.35 -2.63 16.90
CA SER A 61 5.13 -2.82 15.67
C SER A 61 6.53 -2.20 15.84
N PHE A 62 7.43 -2.44 14.88
CA PHE A 62 8.73 -1.77 14.88
C PHE A 62 8.60 -0.23 14.86
N THR A 63 7.60 0.30 14.16
CA THR A 63 7.29 1.73 14.13
C THR A 63 6.85 2.25 15.50
N ARG A 64 5.95 1.54 16.16
CA ARG A 64 5.48 1.90 17.51
C ARG A 64 6.58 1.74 18.54
N LEU A 65 7.42 0.71 18.42
CA LEU A 65 8.61 0.53 19.25
C LEU A 65 9.55 1.74 19.14
N ALA A 66 9.81 2.23 17.90
CA ALA A 66 10.61 3.43 17.71
C ALA A 66 9.99 4.65 18.40
N ASN A 67 8.68 4.87 18.21
CA ASN A 67 7.98 5.99 18.88
C ASN A 67 8.05 5.86 20.41
N ARG A 68 7.92 4.65 20.97
CA ARG A 68 8.01 4.37 22.40
C ARG A 68 9.41 4.73 22.94
N VAL A 69 10.47 4.37 22.24
CA VAL A 69 11.84 4.71 22.64
C VAL A 69 12.09 6.21 22.49
N PHE A 70 11.67 6.81 21.39
CA PHE A 70 11.86 8.25 21.15
C PHE A 70 11.03 9.15 22.09
N SER A 71 9.89 8.67 22.61
CA SER A 71 9.15 9.40 23.63
C SER A 71 9.91 9.53 24.95
N VAL A 72 10.83 8.61 25.25
CA VAL A 72 11.64 8.61 26.48
C VAL A 72 12.98 9.33 26.28
N TYR A 73 13.65 9.09 25.14
CA TYR A 73 15.02 9.56 24.91
C TYR A 73 15.11 10.75 23.93
N GLY A 74 13.97 11.23 23.44
CA GLY A 74 13.91 12.26 22.40
C GLY A 74 14.01 11.67 20.99
N GLY A 75 13.71 12.52 20.00
CA GLY A 75 13.74 12.14 18.58
C GLY A 75 12.39 12.27 17.85
N LEU A 76 11.33 12.71 18.56
CA LEU A 76 10.02 13.01 17.96
C LEU A 76 9.86 14.50 17.59
N ALA A 77 10.78 15.37 17.99
CA ALA A 77 10.65 16.82 17.79
C ALA A 77 10.79 17.26 16.32
N ALA A 78 11.55 16.52 15.51
CA ALA A 78 11.67 16.83 14.09
C ALA A 78 10.38 16.39 13.36
N PRO A 79 9.75 17.27 12.56
CA PRO A 79 8.59 16.91 11.77
C PRO A 79 8.95 15.75 10.83
N ALA A 80 8.12 14.72 10.80
CA ALA A 80 8.30 13.62 9.87
C ALA A 80 7.85 14.07 8.46
N LEU A 81 8.69 13.81 7.47
CA LEU A 81 8.32 13.98 6.07
C LEU A 81 7.25 12.94 5.71
N ASP A 82 6.21 13.35 5.03
CA ASP A 82 5.26 12.43 4.42
C ASP A 82 5.71 11.98 3.01
N GLY A 83 4.91 11.13 2.35
CA GLY A 83 5.26 10.60 1.03
C GLY A 83 5.42 11.71 -0.02
N GLY A 84 4.54 12.72 0.01
CA GLY A 84 4.58 13.85 -0.90
C GLY A 84 5.83 14.72 -0.71
N GLY A 85 6.15 15.07 0.54
CA GLY A 85 7.35 15.85 0.88
C GLY A 85 8.64 15.13 0.49
N ARG A 86 8.70 13.83 0.70
CA ARG A 86 9.85 13.00 0.26
C ARG A 86 10.03 13.04 -1.25
N LEU A 87 8.94 12.90 -2.00
CA LEU A 87 8.96 12.97 -3.46
C LEU A 87 9.42 14.35 -3.96
N LEU A 88 8.94 15.42 -3.34
CA LEU A 88 9.35 16.79 -3.67
C LEU A 88 10.83 17.04 -3.38
N LEU A 89 11.34 16.58 -2.23
CA LEU A 89 12.76 16.66 -1.90
C LEU A 89 13.61 15.87 -2.88
N LEU A 90 13.16 14.69 -3.29
CA LEU A 90 13.86 13.90 -4.30
C LEU A 90 13.88 14.60 -5.66
N CYS A 91 12.80 15.26 -6.05
CA CYS A 91 12.73 16.07 -7.25
C CYS A 91 13.72 17.24 -7.19
N ALA A 92 13.78 17.94 -6.07
CA ALA A 92 14.73 19.03 -5.85
C ALA A 92 16.19 18.54 -5.87
N ALA A 93 16.47 17.41 -5.21
CA ALA A 93 17.79 16.76 -5.22
C ALA A 93 18.22 16.38 -6.64
N LEU A 94 17.33 15.71 -7.38
CA LEU A 94 17.57 15.31 -8.76
C LEU A 94 17.89 16.52 -9.66
N ARG A 95 17.16 17.62 -9.52
CA ARG A 95 17.42 18.86 -10.26
C ARG A 95 18.79 19.48 -9.92
N SER A 96 19.20 19.41 -8.66
CA SER A 96 20.47 19.99 -8.23
C SER A 96 21.68 19.29 -8.81
N VAL A 97 21.60 17.98 -9.06
CA VAL A 97 22.69 17.16 -9.62
C VAL A 97 22.50 16.83 -11.11
N ALA A 98 21.40 17.25 -11.73
CA ALA A 98 21.07 16.92 -13.14
C ALA A 98 22.21 17.19 -14.14
N PRO A 99 23.01 18.27 -14.04
CA PRO A 99 24.14 18.51 -14.95
C PRO A 99 25.25 17.47 -14.86
N GLU A 100 25.40 16.80 -13.69
CA GLU A 100 26.48 15.85 -13.39
C GLU A 100 26.09 14.40 -13.78
N LEU A 101 24.79 14.15 -14.04
CA LEU A 101 24.28 12.83 -14.37
C LEU A 101 24.67 12.40 -15.79
N ARG A 102 25.04 11.13 -15.94
CA ARG A 102 25.42 10.50 -17.20
C ARG A 102 24.29 9.65 -17.81
N VAL A 103 23.74 8.75 -17.01
CA VAL A 103 22.70 7.77 -17.42
C VAL A 103 21.32 8.39 -17.24
N TYR A 104 21.08 9.06 -16.12
CA TYR A 104 19.75 9.55 -15.75
C TYR A 104 19.47 11.02 -16.12
N GLN A 105 20.35 11.67 -16.86
CA GLN A 105 20.16 13.06 -17.28
C GLN A 105 18.85 13.28 -18.05
N ARG A 106 18.51 12.40 -19.00
CA ARG A 106 17.27 12.50 -19.81
C ARG A 106 16.04 11.98 -19.07
N PRO A 107 16.06 10.76 -18.47
CA PRO A 107 14.93 10.25 -17.70
C PRO A 107 14.53 11.14 -16.54
N SER A 108 15.46 11.90 -15.94
CA SER A 108 15.21 12.82 -14.81
C SER A 108 14.09 13.85 -15.08
N ARG A 109 13.79 14.13 -16.33
CA ARG A 109 12.72 15.05 -16.74
C ARG A 109 11.31 14.42 -16.74
N LYS A 110 11.19 13.12 -16.52
CA LYS A 110 9.90 12.40 -16.54
C LYS A 110 9.38 12.19 -15.11
N PRO A 111 8.18 12.68 -14.77
CA PRO A 111 7.61 12.49 -13.42
C PRO A 111 7.51 11.01 -13.00
N ALA A 112 7.13 10.11 -13.92
CA ALA A 112 7.05 8.67 -13.63
C ALA A 112 8.39 8.06 -13.18
N PHE A 113 9.52 8.63 -13.60
CA PHE A 113 10.85 8.21 -13.15
C PHE A 113 11.07 8.47 -11.65
N LEU A 114 10.47 9.55 -11.11
CA LEU A 114 10.62 9.92 -9.69
C LEU A 114 10.05 8.85 -8.75
N SER A 115 8.94 8.20 -9.09
CA SER A 115 8.38 7.12 -8.27
C SER A 115 9.32 5.92 -8.19
N GLY A 116 9.88 5.50 -9.34
CA GLY A 116 10.88 4.43 -9.37
C GLY A 116 12.17 4.79 -8.64
N LEU A 117 12.59 6.04 -8.73
CA LEU A 117 13.76 6.54 -8.02
C LEU A 117 13.53 6.58 -6.51
N LEU A 118 12.34 7.05 -6.05
CA LEU A 118 11.97 7.05 -4.63
C LEU A 118 11.94 5.62 -4.08
N ALA A 119 11.37 4.67 -4.83
CA ALA A 119 11.37 3.27 -4.44
C ALA A 119 12.80 2.69 -4.34
N THR A 120 13.70 3.10 -5.23
CA THR A 120 15.12 2.72 -5.17
C THR A 120 15.80 3.28 -3.93
N VAL A 121 15.60 4.57 -3.62
CA VAL A 121 16.15 5.20 -2.40
C VAL A 121 15.58 4.51 -1.15
N ASP A 122 14.29 4.18 -1.14
CA ASP A 122 13.66 3.43 -0.05
C ASP A 122 14.31 2.07 0.17
N GLU A 123 14.59 1.36 -0.90
CA GLU A 123 15.26 0.06 -0.85
C GLU A 123 16.69 0.20 -0.31
N LEU A 124 17.47 1.17 -0.83
CA LEU A 124 18.82 1.45 -0.36
C LEU A 124 18.86 1.78 1.14
N LYS A 125 17.97 2.67 1.61
CA LYS A 125 17.84 2.99 3.04
C LYS A 125 17.48 1.75 3.87
N THR A 126 16.49 0.99 3.44
CA THR A 126 16.05 -0.24 4.13
C THR A 126 17.18 -1.28 4.20
N CYS A 127 17.98 -1.37 3.15
CA CYS A 127 19.17 -2.23 3.08
C CYS A 127 20.40 -1.62 3.78
N ARG A 128 20.31 -0.38 4.26
CA ARG A 128 21.38 0.35 4.93
C ARG A 128 22.61 0.58 4.03
N ILE A 129 22.37 0.73 2.74
CA ILE A 129 23.41 1.08 1.76
C ILE A 129 23.51 2.61 1.71
N THR A 130 24.71 3.13 1.86
CA THR A 130 24.96 4.58 1.84
C THR A 130 25.35 5.08 0.46
N PRO A 131 25.21 6.40 0.19
CA PRO A 131 25.67 6.98 -1.07
C PRO A 131 27.15 6.70 -1.35
N GLU A 132 28.02 6.76 -0.34
CA GLU A 132 29.46 6.52 -0.47
C GLU A 132 29.76 5.07 -0.90
N GLN A 133 29.03 4.10 -0.36
CA GLN A 133 29.17 2.69 -0.74
C GLN A 133 28.76 2.47 -2.21
N LEU A 134 27.68 3.13 -2.66
CA LEU A 134 27.26 3.09 -4.07
C LEU A 134 28.30 3.72 -4.99
N TRP A 135 28.89 4.85 -4.56
CA TRP A 135 29.95 5.53 -5.31
C TRP A 135 31.14 4.60 -5.50
N THR A 136 31.63 4.00 -4.41
CA THR A 136 32.77 3.07 -4.45
C THR A 136 32.49 1.88 -5.37
N ALA A 137 31.32 1.25 -5.25
CA ALA A 137 30.91 0.15 -6.12
C ALA A 137 30.84 0.59 -7.60
N GLY A 138 30.36 1.82 -7.87
CA GLY A 138 30.32 2.41 -9.20
C GLY A 138 31.71 2.71 -9.79
N GLU A 139 32.70 3.09 -8.97
CA GLU A 139 34.07 3.29 -9.41
C GLU A 139 34.78 1.96 -9.74
N GLU A 140 34.56 0.96 -8.90
CA GLU A 140 35.19 -0.36 -9.07
C GLU A 140 34.59 -1.15 -10.23
N SER A 141 33.28 -1.04 -10.50
CA SER A 141 32.64 -1.75 -11.62
C SER A 141 32.95 -1.12 -12.98
N GLY A 142 33.06 0.20 -13.06
CA GLY A 142 33.30 0.93 -14.32
C GLY A 142 32.19 0.78 -15.36
N GLY A 143 32.39 1.35 -16.55
CA GLY A 143 31.42 1.22 -17.66
C GLY A 143 30.04 1.81 -17.39
N GLY A 144 29.03 1.37 -18.16
CA GLY A 144 27.65 1.88 -18.03
C GLY A 144 26.97 1.52 -16.70
N GLU A 145 27.27 0.37 -16.15
CA GLU A 145 26.75 -0.06 -14.84
C GLU A 145 27.35 0.80 -13.72
N GLY A 146 28.66 1.07 -13.78
CA GLY A 146 29.33 1.98 -12.87
C GLY A 146 28.80 3.41 -12.95
N ASP A 147 28.55 3.93 -14.16
CA ASP A 147 27.95 5.25 -14.34
C ASP A 147 26.52 5.32 -13.75
N LYS A 148 25.74 4.24 -13.86
CA LYS A 148 24.42 4.13 -13.26
C LYS A 148 24.49 4.20 -11.72
N LEU A 149 25.40 3.47 -11.10
CA LEU A 149 25.58 3.49 -9.64
C LEU A 149 26.09 4.84 -9.13
N ARG A 150 26.97 5.50 -9.89
CA ARG A 150 27.44 6.87 -9.57
C ARG A 150 26.31 7.88 -9.63
N ASP A 151 25.46 7.84 -10.65
CA ASP A 151 24.30 8.70 -10.76
C ASP A 151 23.36 8.51 -9.57
N LEU A 152 23.06 7.24 -9.20
CA LEU A 152 22.25 6.94 -8.03
C LEU A 152 22.88 7.44 -6.73
N SER A 153 24.20 7.32 -6.58
CA SER A 153 24.95 7.86 -5.44
C SER A 153 24.80 9.37 -5.31
N LEU A 154 24.99 10.10 -6.42
CA LEU A 154 24.85 11.56 -6.45
C LEU A 154 23.45 12.00 -6.06
N ILE A 155 22.42 11.38 -6.66
CA ILE A 155 21.02 11.71 -6.39
C ILE A 155 20.66 11.39 -4.93
N TYR A 156 21.05 10.22 -4.45
CA TYR A 156 20.78 9.80 -3.08
C TYR A 156 21.51 10.67 -2.06
N GLY A 157 22.78 11.02 -2.30
CA GLY A 157 23.54 11.92 -1.44
C GLY A 157 22.94 13.34 -1.37
N ALA A 158 22.50 13.88 -2.50
CA ALA A 158 21.80 15.16 -2.54
C ALA A 158 20.46 15.11 -1.78
N TYR A 159 19.71 14.01 -1.94
CA TYR A 159 18.46 13.79 -1.20
C TYR A 159 18.70 13.74 0.32
N GLU A 160 19.70 13.00 0.79
CA GLU A 160 20.08 12.94 2.20
C GLU A 160 20.45 14.33 2.76
N ALA A 161 21.25 15.10 2.01
CA ALA A 161 21.65 16.43 2.41
C ALA A 161 20.47 17.41 2.52
N MET A 162 19.48 17.31 1.63
CA MET A 162 18.26 18.13 1.69
C MET A 162 17.34 17.69 2.81
N THR A 163 17.15 16.38 2.98
CA THR A 163 16.31 15.80 4.03
C THR A 163 16.80 16.21 5.43
N ALA A 164 18.11 16.17 5.66
CA ALA A 164 18.70 16.58 6.94
C ALA A 164 18.38 18.03 7.36
N ARG A 165 17.99 18.89 6.41
CA ARG A 165 17.62 20.30 6.67
C ARG A 165 16.14 20.52 6.85
N GLN A 166 15.30 19.66 6.27
CA GLN A 166 13.84 19.88 6.17
C GLN A 166 13.05 19.06 7.19
N GLY A 167 13.52 17.89 7.61
CA GLY A 167 12.79 17.04 8.55
C GLY A 167 13.39 15.64 8.67
N ALA A 168 12.65 14.76 9.32
CA ALA A 168 13.05 13.36 9.51
C ALA A 168 12.40 12.47 8.42
N ASP A 169 13.23 11.78 7.63
CA ASP A 169 12.73 10.75 6.74
C ASP A 169 12.20 9.55 7.56
N PRO A 170 10.93 9.15 7.38
CA PRO A 170 10.38 8.00 8.08
C PRO A 170 11.11 6.68 7.75
N ARG A 171 11.83 6.59 6.62
CA ARG A 171 12.65 5.43 6.28
C ARG A 171 13.91 5.30 7.15
N ASP A 172 14.36 6.37 7.79
CA ASP A 172 15.49 6.33 8.73
C ASP A 172 15.07 5.98 10.16
N ARG A 173 13.78 5.83 10.42
CA ARG A 173 13.24 5.60 11.78
C ARG A 173 13.89 4.42 12.48
N LEU A 174 14.04 3.27 11.81
CA LEU A 174 14.64 2.07 12.41
C LEU A 174 16.17 2.18 12.55
N THR A 175 16.84 2.88 11.66
CA THR A 175 18.26 3.20 11.80
C THR A 175 18.49 4.07 13.04
N ARG A 176 17.67 5.11 13.23
CA ARG A 176 17.69 5.98 14.42
C ARG A 176 17.32 5.20 15.69
N LEU A 177 16.32 4.29 15.62
CA LEU A 177 15.95 3.41 16.72
C LEU A 177 17.15 2.55 17.15
N SER A 178 17.82 1.91 16.20
CA SER A 178 18.99 1.07 16.49
C SER A 178 20.12 1.87 17.17
N ALA A 179 20.32 3.12 16.77
CA ALA A 179 21.29 4.02 17.42
C ALA A 179 20.86 4.38 18.85
N ALA A 180 19.61 4.83 19.02
CA ALA A 180 19.08 5.18 20.35
C ALA A 180 19.11 4.01 21.32
N LEU A 181 18.77 2.81 20.86
CA LEU A 181 18.86 1.59 21.68
C LEU A 181 20.30 1.26 22.07
N ARG A 182 21.29 1.49 21.20
CA ARG A 182 22.70 1.26 21.53
C ARG A 182 23.22 2.19 22.62
N GLU A 183 22.77 3.44 22.61
CA GLU A 183 23.20 4.47 23.58
C GLU A 183 22.42 4.39 24.90
N SER A 184 21.23 3.83 24.91
CA SER A 184 20.34 3.75 26.08
C SER A 184 20.42 2.41 26.80
N ARG A 185 19.86 2.38 28.01
CA ARG A 185 19.59 1.16 28.80
C ARG A 185 18.13 0.71 28.73
N TRP A 186 17.34 1.26 27.80
CA TRP A 186 15.89 1.06 27.77
C TRP A 186 15.49 -0.42 27.71
N ALA A 187 16.17 -1.21 26.89
CA ALA A 187 15.88 -2.63 26.73
C ALA A 187 16.44 -3.52 27.86
N ALA A 188 17.19 -2.96 28.80
CA ALA A 188 17.83 -3.76 29.84
C ALA A 188 16.80 -4.38 30.79
N GLY A 189 16.86 -5.71 30.97
CA GLY A 189 15.94 -6.46 31.84
C GLY A 189 14.56 -6.73 31.22
N MET A 190 14.30 -6.29 29.99
CA MET A 190 13.06 -6.58 29.26
C MET A 190 13.15 -7.89 28.49
N ASP A 191 11.99 -8.53 28.32
CA ASP A 191 11.83 -9.68 27.42
C ASP A 191 11.12 -9.27 26.15
N PHE A 192 11.66 -9.69 25.00
CA PHE A 192 11.10 -9.40 23.69
C PHE A 192 10.60 -10.66 23.01
N TYR A 193 9.43 -10.57 22.43
CA TYR A 193 8.80 -11.62 21.64
C TYR A 193 8.53 -11.10 20.25
N LEU A 194 8.74 -11.92 19.23
CA LEU A 194 8.45 -11.57 17.82
C LEU A 194 7.61 -12.68 17.21
N ASP A 195 6.52 -12.29 16.53
CA ASP A 195 5.62 -13.22 15.84
C ASP A 195 5.11 -12.63 14.51
N ALA A 196 4.63 -13.51 13.65
CA ALA A 196 4.06 -13.17 12.35
C ALA A 196 5.05 -12.51 11.36
N PHE A 197 6.34 -12.81 11.47
CA PHE A 197 7.36 -12.43 10.51
C PHE A 197 7.87 -13.67 9.75
N THR A 198 8.09 -13.50 8.44
CA THR A 198 8.77 -14.50 7.62
C THR A 198 10.27 -14.18 7.52
N ASP A 199 10.59 -12.89 7.47
CA ASP A 199 11.96 -12.38 7.42
C ASP A 199 12.05 -10.97 8.03
N PHE A 200 13.28 -10.48 8.15
CA PHE A 200 13.57 -9.15 8.66
C PHE A 200 14.44 -8.36 7.67
N THR A 201 14.09 -7.10 7.49
CA THR A 201 14.92 -6.17 6.72
C THR A 201 16.27 -5.94 7.40
N PRO A 202 17.31 -5.49 6.69
CA PRO A 202 18.60 -5.13 7.31
C PRO A 202 18.49 -4.10 8.44
N GLN A 203 17.55 -3.15 8.34
CA GLN A 203 17.27 -2.22 9.44
C GLN A 203 16.68 -2.92 10.66
N GLU A 204 15.68 -3.80 10.49
CA GLU A 204 15.09 -4.57 11.58
C GLU A 204 16.11 -5.53 12.21
N ARG A 205 16.94 -6.18 11.39
CA ARG A 205 18.06 -7.01 11.90
C ARG A 205 19.05 -6.21 12.75
N ALA A 206 19.33 -4.96 12.39
CA ALA A 206 20.18 -4.09 13.21
C ALA A 206 19.56 -3.75 14.58
N VAL A 207 18.23 -3.55 14.61
CA VAL A 207 17.48 -3.39 15.87
C VAL A 207 17.56 -4.69 16.68
N LEU A 208 17.27 -5.84 16.07
CA LEU A 208 17.33 -7.15 16.73
C LEU A 208 18.73 -7.47 17.27
N SER A 209 19.78 -7.18 16.52
CA SER A 209 21.17 -7.33 16.97
C SER A 209 21.47 -6.49 18.21
N THR A 210 20.88 -5.29 18.30
CA THR A 210 21.03 -4.42 19.48
C THR A 210 20.24 -4.97 20.67
N LEU A 211 19.00 -5.44 20.43
CA LEU A 211 18.17 -6.05 21.48
C LEU A 211 18.82 -7.33 22.02
N LEU A 212 19.36 -8.20 21.17
CA LEU A 212 20.08 -9.40 21.60
C LEU A 212 21.23 -9.10 22.57
N GLY A 213 21.92 -7.98 22.37
CA GLY A 213 23.02 -7.57 23.25
C GLY A 213 22.61 -6.88 24.55
N LYS A 214 21.33 -6.44 24.68
CA LYS A 214 20.89 -5.60 25.82
C LYS A 214 19.69 -6.16 26.59
N ALA A 215 18.79 -6.86 25.91
CA ALA A 215 17.59 -7.43 26.53
C ALA A 215 17.93 -8.66 27.38
N ASN A 216 17.03 -9.02 28.28
CA ASN A 216 17.11 -10.25 29.05
C ASN A 216 16.94 -11.46 28.09
N SER A 217 15.88 -11.46 27.30
CA SER A 217 15.64 -12.49 26.30
C SER A 217 14.99 -11.92 25.02
N VAL A 218 15.22 -12.62 23.90
CA VAL A 218 14.53 -12.37 22.63
C VAL A 218 14.02 -13.72 22.11
N THR A 219 12.71 -13.86 22.01
CA THR A 219 12.04 -15.08 21.50
C THR A 219 11.41 -14.78 20.16
N VAL A 220 11.74 -15.54 19.11
CA VAL A 220 11.23 -15.33 17.75
C VAL A 220 10.49 -16.57 17.27
N ALA A 221 9.21 -16.43 16.94
CA ALA A 221 8.43 -17.47 16.29
C ALA A 221 8.54 -17.35 14.75
N LEU A 222 8.84 -18.45 14.09
CA LEU A 222 8.93 -18.53 12.65
C LEU A 222 8.12 -19.71 12.10
N THR A 223 7.41 -19.48 10.99
CA THR A 223 6.71 -20.56 10.28
C THR A 223 7.72 -21.35 9.46
N CYS A 224 8.23 -22.42 10.09
CA CYS A 224 9.30 -23.27 9.55
C CYS A 224 9.21 -24.66 10.19
N ASP A 225 9.31 -25.70 9.38
CA ASP A 225 9.21 -27.09 9.85
C ASP A 225 10.48 -27.57 10.56
N LYS A 226 11.65 -27.20 10.03
CA LYS A 226 13.00 -27.59 10.53
C LYS A 226 14.05 -26.61 10.02
N LEU A 227 15.26 -26.63 10.58
CA LEU A 227 16.39 -25.78 10.14
C LEU A 227 17.19 -26.36 8.99
N GLU A 228 17.24 -27.68 8.89
CA GLU A 228 17.96 -28.39 7.84
C GLU A 228 17.26 -28.17 6.48
N GLU A 229 18.05 -28.11 5.41
CA GLU A 229 17.51 -28.11 4.05
C GLU A 229 17.21 -29.53 3.61
N ASP A 230 16.11 -29.69 2.85
CA ASP A 230 15.85 -30.96 2.19
C ASP A 230 16.84 -31.18 1.04
N GLU A 231 17.14 -32.44 0.69
CA GLU A 231 17.93 -32.77 -0.47
C GLU A 231 17.25 -32.23 -1.73
N GLY A 232 17.85 -31.19 -2.32
CA GLY A 232 17.24 -30.42 -3.44
C GLY A 232 17.07 -28.93 -3.18
N GLY A 233 17.34 -28.46 -1.99
CA GLY A 233 17.72 -27.07 -1.65
C GLY A 233 16.59 -26.10 -1.36
N ALA A 234 15.48 -26.08 -2.05
CA ALA A 234 14.56 -24.96 -1.96
C ALA A 234 13.11 -25.40 -1.69
N GLY A 235 12.69 -25.28 -0.44
CA GLY A 235 11.31 -25.46 -0.02
C GLY A 235 10.62 -24.14 0.32
N ILE A 236 9.29 -24.17 0.47
CA ILE A 236 8.47 -23.02 0.85
C ILE A 236 8.93 -22.31 2.13
N PHE A 237 9.63 -23.02 3.02
CA PHE A 237 10.18 -22.48 4.27
C PHE A 237 11.61 -21.93 4.14
N SER A 238 12.21 -21.93 2.94
CA SER A 238 13.56 -21.39 2.72
C SER A 238 13.76 -19.96 3.22
N PRO A 239 12.80 -19.02 3.03
CA PRO A 239 12.92 -17.68 3.59
C PRO A 239 13.01 -17.69 5.12
N ALA A 240 12.13 -18.44 5.80
CA ALA A 240 12.13 -18.54 7.26
C ALA A 240 13.37 -19.27 7.81
N ARG A 241 13.86 -20.33 7.13
CA ARG A 241 15.10 -21.00 7.47
C ARG A 241 16.32 -20.07 7.37
N ARG A 242 16.37 -19.27 6.30
CA ARG A 242 17.42 -18.24 6.13
C ARG A 242 17.38 -17.23 7.26
N THR A 243 16.19 -16.73 7.60
CA THR A 243 15.96 -15.80 8.72
C THR A 243 16.44 -16.41 10.04
N ALA A 244 16.06 -17.65 10.34
CA ALA A 244 16.51 -18.36 11.54
C ALA A 244 18.04 -18.46 11.62
N ARG A 245 18.70 -18.82 10.52
CA ARG A 245 20.17 -18.89 10.46
C ARG A 245 20.84 -17.53 10.64
N GLN A 246 20.25 -16.46 10.07
CA GLN A 246 20.74 -15.10 10.27
C GLN A 246 20.63 -14.67 11.74
N LEU A 247 19.51 -14.96 12.41
CA LEU A 247 19.34 -14.67 13.83
C LEU A 247 20.33 -15.45 14.71
N LEU A 248 20.58 -16.72 14.39
CA LEU A 248 21.58 -17.52 15.09
C LEU A 248 23.01 -16.99 14.93
N ARG A 249 23.36 -16.48 13.75
CA ARG A 249 24.65 -15.78 13.52
C ARG A 249 24.73 -14.49 14.35
N LEU A 250 23.69 -13.66 14.34
CA LEU A 250 23.64 -12.45 15.17
C LEU A 250 23.79 -12.76 16.66
N ALA A 251 23.15 -13.81 17.16
CA ALA A 251 23.31 -14.25 18.54
C ALA A 251 24.74 -14.72 18.84
N GLN A 252 25.37 -15.41 17.90
CA GLN A 252 26.77 -15.82 18.02
C GLN A 252 27.73 -14.61 18.04
N GLU A 253 27.54 -13.67 17.13
CA GLU A 253 28.32 -12.41 17.08
C GLU A 253 28.19 -11.59 18.37
N ARG A 254 27.04 -11.65 19.02
CA ARG A 254 26.76 -10.98 20.29
C ARG A 254 27.15 -11.80 21.52
N GLY A 255 27.62 -13.00 21.36
CA GLY A 255 28.01 -13.89 22.47
C GLY A 255 26.84 -14.32 23.37
N VAL A 256 25.59 -14.35 22.86
CA VAL A 256 24.42 -14.72 23.64
C VAL A 256 24.04 -16.20 23.44
N SER A 257 23.52 -16.83 24.48
CA SER A 257 23.06 -18.22 24.43
C SER A 257 21.87 -18.37 23.47
N ARG A 258 21.75 -19.57 22.88
CA ARG A 258 20.75 -19.91 21.85
C ARG A 258 19.96 -21.13 22.27
N GLU A 259 18.66 -21.07 22.10
CA GLU A 259 17.73 -22.19 22.26
C GLU A 259 16.87 -22.32 21.02
N ILE A 260 16.62 -23.53 20.55
CA ILE A 260 15.77 -23.83 19.40
C ILE A 260 14.73 -24.84 19.86
N GLU A 261 13.47 -24.47 19.76
CA GLU A 261 12.32 -25.32 20.03
C GLU A 261 11.58 -25.56 18.70
N VAL A 262 11.48 -26.79 18.26
CA VAL A 262 10.67 -27.17 17.09
C VAL A 262 9.36 -27.76 17.58
N ARG A 263 8.26 -27.11 17.26
CA ARG A 263 6.92 -27.58 17.61
C ARG A 263 6.36 -28.46 16.50
N SER A 264 6.23 -29.71 16.82
CA SER A 264 5.47 -30.69 16.05
C SER A 264 4.17 -30.97 16.79
N GLY A 265 3.04 -30.84 16.15
CA GLY A 265 1.76 -31.14 16.81
C GLY A 265 0.59 -30.61 16.02
N GLY A 266 -0.60 -31.10 16.35
CA GLY A 266 -1.81 -30.97 15.57
C GLY A 266 -2.16 -29.53 15.17
N ALA A 267 -2.77 -29.42 14.02
CA ALA A 267 -3.15 -28.17 13.35
C ALA A 267 -4.27 -27.39 14.08
N GLY A 268 -4.22 -27.29 15.41
CA GLY A 268 -5.24 -26.57 16.19
C GLY A 268 -6.67 -27.12 16.00
N PRO A 269 -7.72 -26.29 16.03
CA PRO A 269 -9.12 -26.73 15.92
C PRO A 269 -9.56 -27.00 14.46
N LYS A 270 -8.66 -27.49 13.58
CA LYS A 270 -8.98 -27.80 12.18
C LYS A 270 -9.70 -29.14 12.04
N THR A 271 -10.51 -29.26 10.98
CA THR A 271 -11.02 -30.55 10.53
C THR A 271 -9.88 -31.44 10.00
N ALA A 272 -10.11 -32.75 9.96
CA ALA A 272 -9.07 -33.70 9.55
C ALA A 272 -8.60 -33.47 8.10
N ALA A 273 -9.54 -33.18 7.18
CA ALA A 273 -9.21 -32.90 5.78
C ALA A 273 -8.37 -31.63 5.62
N LEU A 274 -8.72 -30.55 6.32
CA LEU A 274 -7.95 -29.30 6.28
C LEU A 274 -6.58 -29.40 6.99
N ALA A 275 -6.47 -30.24 8.00
CA ALA A 275 -5.20 -30.54 8.64
C ALA A 275 -4.28 -31.37 7.71
N HIS A 276 -4.87 -32.34 7.00
CA HIS A 276 -4.15 -33.12 5.99
C HIS A 276 -3.69 -32.22 4.83
N LEU A 277 -4.59 -31.38 4.31
CA LEU A 277 -4.24 -30.42 3.26
C LEU A 277 -3.04 -29.55 3.67
N GLU A 278 -3.04 -28.96 4.87
CA GLU A 278 -1.93 -28.15 5.37
C GLU A 278 -0.63 -28.96 5.38
N GLY A 279 -0.68 -30.22 5.82
CA GLY A 279 0.47 -31.12 5.86
C GLY A 279 1.04 -31.47 4.48
N GLN A 280 0.17 -31.66 3.51
CA GLN A 280 0.52 -32.26 2.21
C GLN A 280 0.67 -31.24 1.05
N LEU A 281 0.11 -30.04 1.15
CA LEU A 281 -0.02 -29.06 0.05
C LEU A 281 1.30 -28.83 -0.72
N PHE A 282 2.42 -28.78 -0.02
CA PHE A 282 3.75 -28.61 -0.61
C PHE A 282 4.72 -29.74 -0.28
N ALA A 283 4.19 -30.91 0.09
CA ALA A 283 5.03 -32.10 0.25
C ALA A 283 5.60 -32.51 -1.12
N PRO A 284 6.86 -32.97 -1.19
CA PRO A 284 7.47 -33.45 -2.44
C PRO A 284 6.70 -34.64 -3.06
N ARG A 285 6.13 -35.47 -2.21
CA ARG A 285 5.24 -36.60 -2.57
C ARG A 285 4.05 -36.53 -1.63
N PRO A 286 2.98 -35.79 -2.04
CA PRO A 286 1.81 -35.65 -1.19
C PRO A 286 1.04 -36.97 -1.13
N ASP A 287 0.60 -37.34 0.06
CA ASP A 287 -0.31 -38.47 0.24
C ASP A 287 -1.74 -37.99 -0.08
N PRO A 288 -2.50 -38.71 -0.94
CA PRO A 288 -3.87 -38.33 -1.26
C PRO A 288 -4.78 -38.49 -0.04
N TRP A 289 -5.80 -37.62 0.05
CA TRP A 289 -6.85 -37.78 1.05
C TRP A 289 -7.76 -38.95 0.71
N ALA A 290 -7.97 -39.87 1.65
CA ALA A 290 -8.72 -41.10 1.41
C ALA A 290 -10.24 -40.98 1.62
N GLY A 291 -10.77 -39.80 1.97
CA GLY A 291 -12.18 -39.58 2.27
C GLY A 291 -12.80 -38.46 1.43
N GLU A 292 -14.10 -38.22 1.62
CA GLU A 292 -14.75 -37.02 1.11
C GLU A 292 -14.23 -35.79 1.87
N ALA A 293 -14.02 -34.70 1.18
CA ALA A 293 -13.56 -33.43 1.73
C ALA A 293 -14.63 -32.36 1.59
N GLU A 294 -15.75 -32.54 2.31
CA GLU A 294 -16.87 -31.58 2.32
C GLU A 294 -16.48 -30.18 2.77
N GLU A 295 -15.35 -30.06 3.46
CA GLU A 295 -14.79 -28.80 3.92
C GLU A 295 -14.11 -27.97 2.84
N LEU A 296 -13.77 -28.59 1.70
CA LEU A 296 -13.09 -27.95 0.58
C LEU A 296 -14.05 -27.86 -0.62
N THR A 297 -14.29 -26.64 -1.07
CA THR A 297 -15.10 -26.36 -2.26
C THR A 297 -14.28 -25.60 -3.28
N MET A 298 -14.24 -26.11 -4.52
CA MET A 298 -13.61 -25.41 -5.65
C MET A 298 -14.70 -24.96 -6.63
N LEU A 299 -14.65 -23.68 -7.01
CA LEU A 299 -15.63 -23.08 -7.92
C LEU A 299 -14.92 -22.46 -9.14
N LYS A 300 -15.38 -22.87 -10.33
CA LYS A 300 -15.12 -22.16 -11.57
C LYS A 300 -16.30 -21.27 -11.91
N ALA A 301 -16.17 -19.97 -11.78
CA ALA A 301 -17.17 -18.99 -12.15
C ALA A 301 -16.98 -18.54 -13.62
N ASN A 302 -18.02 -18.00 -14.24
CA ASN A 302 -17.94 -17.51 -15.63
C ASN A 302 -17.16 -16.18 -15.71
N SER A 303 -17.31 -15.32 -14.70
CA SER A 303 -16.71 -14.00 -14.65
C SER A 303 -16.37 -13.61 -13.19
N PRO A 304 -15.53 -12.59 -12.95
CA PRO A 304 -15.29 -12.08 -11.61
C PRO A 304 -16.58 -11.60 -10.90
N TYR A 305 -17.54 -11.10 -11.65
CA TYR A 305 -18.85 -10.70 -11.09
C TYR A 305 -19.58 -11.90 -10.53
N SER A 306 -19.76 -12.98 -11.32
CA SER A 306 -20.44 -14.19 -10.87
C SER A 306 -19.70 -14.93 -9.74
N GLU A 307 -18.37 -14.81 -9.70
CA GLU A 307 -17.54 -15.33 -8.60
C GLU A 307 -17.87 -14.64 -7.27
N VAL A 308 -17.89 -13.31 -7.25
CA VAL A 308 -18.20 -12.52 -6.06
C VAL A 308 -19.68 -12.65 -5.67
N GLU A 309 -20.58 -12.73 -6.65
CA GLU A 309 -22.03 -12.92 -6.39
C GLU A 309 -22.32 -14.27 -5.74
N TRP A 310 -21.72 -15.35 -6.25
CA TRP A 310 -21.81 -16.67 -5.63
C TRP A 310 -21.24 -16.66 -4.20
N THR A 311 -20.09 -16.00 -4.00
CA THR A 311 -19.48 -15.88 -2.68
C THR A 311 -20.40 -15.16 -1.69
N ALA A 312 -21.06 -14.08 -2.10
CA ALA A 312 -22.02 -13.37 -1.26
C ALA A 312 -23.23 -14.26 -0.88
N ALA A 313 -23.76 -15.00 -1.85
CA ALA A 313 -24.86 -15.93 -1.62
C ALA A 313 -24.47 -17.06 -0.66
N GLU A 314 -23.29 -17.64 -0.83
CA GLU A 314 -22.77 -18.72 0.02
C GLU A 314 -22.49 -18.22 1.45
N ILE A 315 -21.95 -17.01 1.62
CA ILE A 315 -21.80 -16.39 2.94
C ILE A 315 -23.15 -16.27 3.64
N LEU A 316 -24.19 -15.84 2.93
CA LEU A 316 -25.52 -15.74 3.52
C LEU A 316 -26.10 -17.10 3.89
N ARG A 317 -25.88 -18.14 3.07
CA ARG A 317 -26.25 -19.50 3.37
C ARG A 317 -25.59 -20.00 4.66
N LEU A 318 -24.26 -19.84 4.76
CA LEU A 318 -23.49 -20.23 5.95
C LEU A 318 -23.98 -19.52 7.23
N VAL A 319 -24.31 -18.23 7.13
CA VAL A 319 -24.78 -17.47 8.29
C VAL A 319 -26.21 -17.88 8.68
N ARG A 320 -27.10 -18.10 7.70
CA ARG A 320 -28.51 -18.39 7.96
C ARG A 320 -28.77 -19.84 8.32
N GLU A 321 -28.08 -20.77 7.66
CA GLU A 321 -28.36 -22.22 7.77
C GLU A 321 -27.36 -22.92 8.69
N GLU A 322 -26.08 -22.51 8.72
CA GLU A 322 -25.07 -23.18 9.51
C GLU A 322 -24.68 -22.40 10.79
N GLY A 323 -25.26 -21.21 11.01
CA GLY A 323 -25.11 -20.43 12.24
C GLY A 323 -23.76 -19.73 12.42
N TYR A 324 -22.95 -19.59 11.35
CA TYR A 324 -21.75 -18.76 11.38
C TYR A 324 -22.11 -17.29 11.56
N ARG A 325 -21.18 -16.52 12.13
CA ARG A 325 -21.27 -15.07 12.16
C ARG A 325 -20.43 -14.49 11.03
N PHE A 326 -20.75 -13.30 10.58
CA PHE A 326 -19.96 -12.62 9.54
C PHE A 326 -18.49 -12.49 9.92
N ARG A 327 -18.17 -12.25 11.18
CA ARG A 327 -16.80 -12.16 11.70
C ARG A 327 -16.02 -13.48 11.68
N ASP A 328 -16.70 -14.62 11.52
CA ASP A 328 -16.10 -15.96 11.42
C ASP A 328 -15.67 -16.28 9.99
N ILE A 329 -15.94 -15.37 9.06
CA ILE A 329 -15.71 -15.53 7.62
C ILE A 329 -14.67 -14.52 7.15
N ALA A 330 -13.68 -15.02 6.43
CA ALA A 330 -12.68 -14.21 5.74
C ALA A 330 -12.77 -14.43 4.24
N VAL A 331 -12.63 -13.36 3.47
CA VAL A 331 -12.54 -13.39 2.00
C VAL A 331 -11.20 -12.78 1.62
N CYS A 332 -10.38 -13.50 0.89
CA CYS A 332 -9.09 -13.01 0.43
C CYS A 332 -8.93 -13.17 -1.07
N ALA A 333 -8.12 -12.29 -1.63
CA ALA A 333 -7.56 -12.41 -2.97
C ALA A 333 -6.06 -12.12 -2.91
N ARG A 334 -5.31 -12.45 -3.96
CA ARG A 334 -3.89 -12.11 -3.97
C ARG A 334 -3.68 -10.60 -3.94
N SER A 335 -4.51 -9.87 -4.66
CA SER A 335 -4.64 -8.40 -4.59
C SER A 335 -6.10 -8.00 -4.75
N LEU A 336 -6.55 -7.05 -3.94
CA LEU A 336 -7.90 -6.49 -4.04
C LEU A 336 -8.02 -5.37 -5.08
N GLU A 337 -6.95 -4.96 -5.75
CA GLU A 337 -6.98 -3.88 -6.76
C GLU A 337 -8.02 -4.14 -7.85
N GLY A 338 -8.09 -5.38 -8.36
CA GLY A 338 -9.01 -5.75 -9.44
C GLY A 338 -10.43 -6.11 -9.00
N CYS A 339 -10.65 -6.51 -7.74
CA CYS A 339 -11.95 -7.04 -7.29
C CYS A 339 -12.56 -6.31 -6.08
N GLY A 340 -11.81 -5.46 -5.40
CA GLY A 340 -12.27 -4.83 -4.15
C GLY A 340 -13.53 -3.98 -4.30
N SER A 341 -13.65 -3.16 -5.35
CA SER A 341 -14.85 -2.37 -5.63
C SER A 341 -16.06 -3.25 -6.00
N LEU A 342 -15.78 -4.37 -6.69
CA LEU A 342 -16.80 -5.35 -7.04
C LEU A 342 -17.35 -6.04 -5.79
N VAL A 343 -16.46 -6.45 -4.87
CA VAL A 343 -16.83 -7.04 -3.56
C VAL A 343 -17.68 -6.05 -2.76
N GLU A 344 -17.26 -4.78 -2.64
CA GLU A 344 -18.06 -3.76 -1.93
C GLU A 344 -19.47 -3.62 -2.50
N THR A 345 -19.56 -3.50 -3.82
CA THR A 345 -20.85 -3.27 -4.51
C THR A 345 -21.78 -4.46 -4.36
N ILE A 346 -21.28 -5.67 -4.60
CA ILE A 346 -22.10 -6.89 -4.56
C ILE A 346 -22.48 -7.24 -3.12
N PHE A 347 -21.54 -7.17 -2.18
CA PHE A 347 -21.81 -7.48 -0.78
C PHE A 347 -22.83 -6.50 -0.18
N ALA A 348 -22.74 -5.20 -0.52
CA ALA A 348 -23.74 -4.21 -0.13
C ALA A 348 -25.13 -4.56 -0.69
N ARG A 349 -25.21 -4.98 -1.96
CA ARG A 349 -26.46 -5.41 -2.61
C ARG A 349 -27.08 -6.64 -1.95
N TYR A 350 -26.26 -7.58 -1.49
CA TYR A 350 -26.71 -8.78 -0.77
C TYR A 350 -26.92 -8.54 0.74
N GLY A 351 -26.63 -7.35 1.26
CA GLY A 351 -26.72 -7.04 2.68
C GLY A 351 -25.67 -7.74 3.54
N VAL A 352 -24.54 -8.13 2.94
CA VAL A 352 -23.40 -8.72 3.65
C VAL A 352 -22.54 -7.59 4.19
N PRO A 353 -22.41 -7.42 5.52
CA PRO A 353 -21.57 -6.40 6.10
C PRO A 353 -20.09 -6.74 5.87
N VAL A 354 -19.35 -5.82 5.27
CA VAL A 354 -17.94 -6.02 4.90
C VAL A 354 -17.05 -4.96 5.49
N PHE A 355 -15.81 -5.35 5.79
CA PHE A 355 -14.71 -4.44 6.01
C PHE A 355 -13.59 -4.75 5.03
N LEU A 356 -13.35 -3.84 4.09
CA LEU A 356 -12.22 -3.93 3.20
C LEU A 356 -11.01 -3.27 3.83
N SER A 357 -9.97 -4.06 4.05
CA SER A 357 -8.66 -3.56 4.46
C SER A 357 -7.85 -3.15 3.22
N ARG A 358 -8.28 -2.07 2.54
CA ARG A 358 -7.54 -1.51 1.41
C ARG A 358 -7.31 -0.01 1.58
N MET A 359 -6.25 0.49 0.98
CA MET A 359 -6.06 1.91 0.74
C MET A 359 -6.74 2.26 -0.59
N SER A 360 -7.58 3.29 -0.62
CA SER A 360 -8.27 3.70 -1.84
C SER A 360 -7.40 4.66 -2.65
N ASP A 361 -7.39 4.49 -3.97
CA ASP A 361 -6.80 5.48 -4.87
C ASP A 361 -7.54 6.82 -4.71
N ILE A 362 -6.87 7.78 -4.13
CA ILE A 362 -7.46 9.08 -3.85
C ILE A 362 -7.61 9.97 -5.08
N LEU A 363 -6.85 9.71 -6.16
CA LEU A 363 -6.89 10.55 -7.37
C LEU A 363 -8.24 10.52 -8.08
N GLN A 364 -9.02 9.45 -7.90
CA GLN A 364 -10.37 9.33 -8.45
C GLN A 364 -11.44 10.04 -7.60
N LYS A 365 -11.08 10.53 -6.42
CA LYS A 365 -12.03 11.25 -5.56
C LYS A 365 -12.36 12.62 -6.16
N PRO A 366 -13.63 13.09 -6.08
CA PRO A 366 -14.10 14.25 -6.81
C PRO A 366 -13.25 15.51 -6.65
N ILE A 367 -12.73 15.78 -5.45
CA ILE A 367 -11.87 16.95 -5.24
C ILE A 367 -10.52 16.82 -5.94
N LEU A 368 -9.91 15.63 -5.93
CA LEU A 368 -8.62 15.42 -6.56
C LEU A 368 -8.76 15.33 -8.08
N ALA A 369 -9.84 14.73 -8.56
CA ALA A 369 -10.23 14.76 -9.96
C ALA A 369 -10.45 16.19 -10.45
N LEU A 370 -11.10 17.07 -9.65
CA LEU A 370 -11.27 18.47 -9.96
C LEU A 370 -9.91 19.19 -10.09
N ILE A 371 -9.00 19.00 -9.12
CA ILE A 371 -7.70 19.68 -9.12
C ILE A 371 -6.86 19.21 -10.32
N THR A 372 -6.72 17.90 -10.53
CA THR A 372 -5.88 17.36 -11.60
C THR A 372 -6.43 17.76 -12.97
N SER A 373 -7.73 17.60 -13.20
CA SER A 373 -8.33 17.97 -14.48
C SER A 373 -8.36 19.49 -14.74
N ALA A 374 -8.49 20.33 -13.70
CA ALA A 374 -8.37 21.79 -13.87
C ALA A 374 -6.95 22.18 -14.28
N LEU A 375 -5.91 21.60 -13.65
CA LEU A 375 -4.51 21.83 -14.02
C LEU A 375 -4.23 21.32 -15.44
N GLU A 376 -4.72 20.14 -15.82
CA GLU A 376 -4.57 19.56 -17.15
C GLU A 376 -5.31 20.40 -18.20
N ALA A 377 -6.54 20.84 -17.94
CA ALA A 377 -7.28 21.71 -18.84
C ALA A 377 -6.56 23.04 -19.06
N ALA A 378 -6.05 23.66 -18.00
CA ALA A 378 -5.34 24.94 -18.08
C ALA A 378 -3.97 24.80 -18.78
N SER A 379 -3.21 23.72 -18.56
CA SER A 379 -1.91 23.47 -19.20
C SER A 379 -2.04 22.85 -20.59
N GLY A 380 -3.00 21.94 -20.79
CA GLY A 380 -3.21 21.18 -22.02
C GLY A 380 -4.03 21.90 -23.10
N GLY A 381 -4.42 23.16 -22.89
CA GLY A 381 -5.09 23.94 -23.91
C GLY A 381 -6.59 23.65 -24.05
N TYR A 382 -7.30 23.37 -22.99
CA TYR A 382 -8.76 23.15 -22.95
C TYR A 382 -9.24 22.02 -23.86
N ARG A 383 -8.60 20.85 -23.77
CA ARG A 383 -9.07 19.64 -24.47
C ARG A 383 -10.39 19.16 -23.87
N TYR A 384 -11.21 18.54 -24.70
CA TYR A 384 -12.55 18.07 -24.31
C TYR A 384 -12.52 17.21 -23.03
N ASP A 385 -11.69 16.18 -23.01
CA ASP A 385 -11.64 15.25 -21.88
C ASP A 385 -11.28 15.92 -20.55
N ASP A 386 -10.30 16.85 -20.60
CA ASP A 386 -9.81 17.53 -19.39
C ASP A 386 -10.88 18.51 -18.85
N VAL A 387 -11.52 19.28 -19.74
CA VAL A 387 -12.55 20.24 -19.36
C VAL A 387 -13.80 19.54 -18.82
N PHE A 388 -14.29 18.49 -19.48
CA PHE A 388 -15.51 17.84 -19.01
C PHE A 388 -15.28 16.92 -17.81
N ARG A 389 -14.08 16.36 -17.65
CA ARG A 389 -13.70 15.70 -16.38
C ARG A 389 -13.72 16.69 -15.21
N TYR A 390 -13.23 17.94 -15.42
CA TYR A 390 -13.31 19.01 -14.43
C TYR A 390 -14.77 19.39 -14.12
N LEU A 391 -15.59 19.62 -15.15
CA LEU A 391 -16.97 20.06 -14.97
C LEU A 391 -17.87 19.01 -14.32
N LYS A 392 -17.67 17.73 -14.62
CA LYS A 392 -18.47 16.60 -14.11
C LYS A 392 -18.14 16.18 -12.68
N THR A 393 -17.20 16.82 -12.03
CA THR A 393 -16.88 16.53 -10.60
C THR A 393 -18.02 16.92 -9.63
N GLY A 394 -18.97 17.74 -10.08
CA GLY A 394 -20.05 18.28 -9.21
C GLY A 394 -19.59 19.37 -8.23
N LEU A 395 -18.31 19.80 -8.31
CA LEU A 395 -17.71 20.80 -7.42
C LEU A 395 -17.45 22.15 -8.09
N THR A 396 -17.83 22.32 -9.36
CA THR A 396 -17.59 23.55 -10.14
C THR A 396 -18.66 24.63 -9.93
N GLY A 397 -19.81 24.28 -9.35
CA GLY A 397 -20.95 25.17 -9.14
C GLY A 397 -21.86 25.35 -10.34
N LEU A 398 -21.58 24.66 -11.43
CA LEU A 398 -22.52 24.52 -12.53
C LEU A 398 -23.52 23.40 -12.23
N SER A 399 -24.77 23.58 -12.68
CA SER A 399 -25.76 22.50 -12.61
C SER A 399 -25.41 21.40 -13.60
N ALA A 400 -25.86 20.16 -13.34
CA ALA A 400 -25.68 19.05 -14.29
C ALA A 400 -26.27 19.39 -15.67
N GLU A 401 -27.45 20.06 -15.68
CA GLU A 401 -28.09 20.51 -16.93
C GLU A 401 -27.18 21.48 -17.73
N ASP A 402 -26.52 22.44 -17.06
CA ASP A 402 -25.62 23.39 -17.72
C ASP A 402 -24.38 22.69 -18.28
N VAL A 403 -23.83 21.72 -17.54
CA VAL A 403 -22.70 20.91 -18.01
C VAL A 403 -23.09 20.09 -19.24
N ASP A 404 -24.27 19.44 -19.23
CA ASP A 404 -24.77 18.66 -20.36
C ASP A 404 -25.04 19.53 -21.60
N LEU A 405 -25.59 20.76 -21.39
CA LEU A 405 -25.79 21.71 -22.49
C LEU A 405 -24.45 22.14 -23.11
N LEU A 406 -23.46 22.47 -22.28
CA LEU A 406 -22.11 22.80 -22.76
C LEU A 406 -21.48 21.63 -23.52
N GLU A 407 -21.55 20.44 -22.94
CA GLU A 407 -20.97 19.24 -23.55
C GLU A 407 -21.55 18.94 -24.92
N ASN A 408 -22.88 18.92 -25.02
CA ASN A 408 -23.57 18.69 -26.29
C ASN A 408 -23.16 19.70 -27.36
N TYR A 409 -22.99 20.97 -26.99
CA TYR A 409 -22.59 22.02 -27.93
C TYR A 409 -21.12 21.86 -28.33
N VAL A 410 -20.23 21.64 -27.38
CA VAL A 410 -18.78 21.46 -27.59
C VAL A 410 -18.51 20.25 -28.48
N LEU A 411 -19.14 19.11 -28.20
CA LEU A 411 -19.05 17.90 -29.01
C LEU A 411 -19.53 18.14 -30.45
N LYS A 412 -20.71 18.78 -30.59
CA LYS A 412 -21.32 19.05 -31.92
C LYS A 412 -20.42 19.88 -32.82
N TRP A 413 -19.70 20.83 -32.25
CA TRP A 413 -18.88 21.78 -33.00
C TRP A 413 -17.37 21.56 -32.81
N SER A 414 -16.96 20.47 -32.13
CA SER A 414 -15.57 20.09 -31.89
C SER A 414 -14.74 21.27 -31.36
N LEU A 415 -15.23 21.93 -30.30
CA LEU A 415 -14.65 23.15 -29.77
C LEU A 415 -13.57 22.86 -28.75
N GLU A 416 -12.33 23.24 -29.03
CA GLU A 416 -11.17 23.08 -28.17
C GLU A 416 -10.27 24.33 -28.18
N GLY A 417 -9.30 24.38 -27.27
CA GLY A 417 -8.25 25.38 -27.31
C GLY A 417 -8.74 26.82 -27.17
N SER A 418 -8.33 27.65 -28.12
CA SER A 418 -8.66 29.07 -28.15
C SER A 418 -10.16 29.37 -28.36
N ALA A 419 -10.96 28.39 -28.74
CA ALA A 419 -12.41 28.54 -28.81
C ALA A 419 -13.02 28.78 -27.39
N TRP A 420 -12.40 28.29 -26.35
CA TRP A 420 -12.82 28.54 -24.98
C TRP A 420 -12.46 29.95 -24.48
N THR A 421 -11.25 30.42 -24.81
CA THR A 421 -10.65 31.64 -24.22
C THR A 421 -10.70 32.85 -25.14
N GLY A 422 -11.10 32.66 -26.41
CA GLY A 422 -11.17 33.73 -27.39
C GLY A 422 -12.20 34.81 -27.09
N ALA A 423 -11.91 36.05 -27.50
CA ALA A 423 -12.80 37.19 -27.25
C ALA A 423 -14.13 37.12 -28.02
N ARG A 424 -14.15 36.33 -29.13
CA ARG A 424 -15.39 36.18 -29.92
C ARG A 424 -16.28 35.12 -29.28
N ASP A 425 -17.58 35.46 -29.23
CA ASP A 425 -18.59 34.50 -28.77
C ASP A 425 -18.76 33.36 -29.78
N TRP A 426 -19.14 32.20 -29.25
CA TRP A 426 -19.60 31.10 -30.09
C TRP A 426 -20.84 31.55 -30.88
N ALA A 427 -20.86 31.26 -32.16
CA ALA A 427 -21.90 31.75 -33.07
C ALA A 427 -22.63 30.63 -33.84
N ASN A 428 -22.20 29.40 -33.68
CA ASN A 428 -22.82 28.25 -34.35
C ASN A 428 -24.20 27.93 -33.77
N HIS A 429 -25.11 27.42 -34.62
CA HIS A 429 -26.47 27.12 -34.19
C HIS A 429 -26.50 25.98 -33.16
N PRO A 430 -27.17 26.14 -31.99
CA PRO A 430 -27.12 25.14 -30.90
C PRO A 430 -27.62 23.74 -31.31
N ARG A 431 -28.58 23.66 -32.23
CA ARG A 431 -29.18 22.39 -32.64
C ARG A 431 -28.53 21.73 -33.83
N GLY A 432 -27.71 22.45 -34.63
CA GLY A 432 -26.99 21.87 -35.75
C GLY A 432 -26.86 22.77 -36.96
N TYR A 433 -26.33 22.22 -38.03
CA TYR A 433 -25.99 22.95 -39.25
C TYR A 433 -27.24 23.36 -40.05
N GLY A 434 -27.19 24.56 -40.68
CA GLY A 434 -28.17 24.98 -41.68
C GLY A 434 -29.57 25.29 -41.15
N LEU A 435 -29.78 25.36 -39.84
CA LEU A 435 -31.07 25.68 -39.25
C LEU A 435 -31.23 27.19 -39.05
N PRO A 436 -32.45 27.75 -39.23
CA PRO A 436 -32.72 29.15 -38.91
C PRO A 436 -32.78 29.34 -37.39
N PHE A 437 -32.22 30.43 -36.89
CA PHE A 437 -32.25 30.77 -35.47
C PHE A 437 -33.64 31.18 -35.01
N SER A 438 -34.23 30.47 -34.09
CA SER A 438 -35.37 30.92 -33.31
C SER A 438 -34.92 31.82 -32.16
N GLU A 439 -35.85 32.49 -31.52
CA GLU A 439 -35.58 33.29 -30.32
C GLU A 439 -35.03 32.40 -29.15
N GLY A 440 -35.59 31.23 -28.97
CA GLY A 440 -35.08 30.22 -28.03
C GLY A 440 -33.65 29.75 -28.31
N ASP A 441 -33.28 29.61 -29.60
CA ASP A 441 -31.92 29.24 -29.99
C ASP A 441 -30.91 30.36 -29.68
N ARG A 442 -31.31 31.61 -29.87
CA ARG A 442 -30.47 32.77 -29.48
C ARG A 442 -30.28 32.86 -27.96
N ALA A 443 -31.36 32.67 -27.20
CA ALA A 443 -31.27 32.63 -25.74
C ALA A 443 -30.39 31.50 -25.22
N LEU A 444 -30.50 30.29 -25.81
CA LEU A 444 -29.65 29.16 -25.47
C LEU A 444 -28.17 29.44 -25.82
N LEU A 445 -27.89 30.02 -26.98
CA LEU A 445 -26.52 30.36 -27.36
C LEU A 445 -25.93 31.44 -26.45
N ALA A 446 -26.70 32.40 -26.01
CA ALA A 446 -26.29 33.41 -25.04
C ALA A 446 -25.94 32.76 -23.66
N ARG A 447 -26.79 31.82 -23.19
CA ARG A 447 -26.52 31.03 -21.97
C ARG A 447 -25.21 30.23 -22.13
N LEU A 448 -25.01 29.52 -23.23
CA LEU A 448 -23.78 28.75 -23.53
C LEU A 448 -22.53 29.65 -23.49
N ASN A 449 -22.58 30.85 -24.11
CA ASN A 449 -21.48 31.81 -24.06
C ASN A 449 -21.20 32.33 -22.66
N THR A 450 -22.25 32.53 -21.82
CA THR A 450 -22.09 32.91 -20.42
C THR A 450 -21.37 31.81 -19.64
N LEU A 451 -21.83 30.57 -19.75
CA LEU A 451 -21.23 29.40 -19.10
C LEU A 451 -19.78 29.20 -19.57
N ARG A 452 -19.51 29.31 -20.88
CA ARG A 452 -18.16 29.26 -21.44
C ARG A 452 -17.23 30.26 -20.77
N ARG A 453 -17.68 31.55 -20.70
CA ARG A 453 -16.88 32.62 -20.08
C ARG A 453 -16.60 32.34 -18.60
N GLN A 454 -17.60 31.85 -17.88
CA GLN A 454 -17.43 31.47 -16.48
C GLN A 454 -16.35 30.39 -16.31
N VAL A 455 -16.42 29.32 -17.08
CA VAL A 455 -15.42 28.23 -17.07
C VAL A 455 -14.03 28.75 -17.43
N ALA A 456 -13.93 29.48 -18.55
CA ALA A 456 -12.66 30.00 -19.03
C ALA A 456 -12.03 30.98 -18.01
N GLN A 457 -12.81 31.87 -17.42
CA GLN A 457 -12.32 32.84 -16.45
C GLN A 457 -11.75 32.16 -15.20
N THR A 458 -12.42 31.11 -14.72
CA THR A 458 -11.97 30.37 -13.56
C THR A 458 -10.61 29.66 -13.82
N LEU A 459 -10.44 29.03 -14.99
CA LEU A 459 -9.22 28.31 -15.35
C LEU A 459 -8.07 29.25 -15.81
N GLU A 460 -8.39 30.43 -16.35
CA GLU A 460 -7.38 31.38 -16.82
C GLU A 460 -6.46 31.89 -15.69
N GLY A 461 -6.93 31.93 -14.46
CA GLY A 461 -6.10 32.26 -13.29
C GLY A 461 -4.92 31.33 -13.10
N LEU A 462 -5.10 30.04 -13.40
CA LEU A 462 -4.02 29.04 -13.40
C LEU A 462 -3.09 29.24 -14.62
N ARG A 463 -3.67 29.38 -15.82
CA ARG A 463 -2.91 29.45 -17.08
C ARG A 463 -2.05 30.70 -17.18
N LYS A 464 -2.59 31.86 -16.76
CA LYS A 464 -1.93 33.18 -16.88
C LYS A 464 -1.17 33.59 -15.61
N ASN A 465 -0.93 32.68 -14.67
CA ASN A 465 -0.12 32.98 -13.51
C ASN A 465 1.23 33.60 -13.92
N PRO A 466 1.55 34.83 -13.48
CA PRO A 466 2.81 35.49 -13.84
C PRO A 466 4.01 34.88 -13.08
N ASP A 467 3.80 34.33 -11.92
CA ASP A 467 4.84 33.71 -11.11
C ASP A 467 5.03 32.25 -11.53
N LYS A 468 6.05 32.03 -12.39
CA LYS A 468 6.43 30.71 -12.92
C LYS A 468 7.40 29.97 -11.97
N THR A 469 7.17 30.07 -10.66
CA THR A 469 7.90 29.28 -9.66
C THR A 469 7.01 28.21 -9.05
N GLY A 470 7.60 27.21 -8.40
CA GLY A 470 6.84 26.18 -7.69
C GLY A 470 5.90 26.79 -6.63
N ARG A 471 6.36 27.80 -5.90
CA ARG A 471 5.56 28.56 -4.94
C ARG A 471 4.43 29.33 -5.62
N GLY A 472 4.72 29.98 -6.75
CA GLY A 472 3.74 30.73 -7.51
C GLY A 472 2.64 29.85 -8.07
N GLN A 473 2.98 28.66 -8.60
CA GLN A 473 1.99 27.69 -9.09
C GLN A 473 1.11 27.15 -7.95
N ALA A 474 1.70 26.85 -6.78
CA ALA A 474 0.94 26.42 -5.60
C ALA A 474 -0.01 27.51 -5.09
N ALA A 475 0.42 28.79 -5.11
CA ALA A 475 -0.42 29.93 -4.75
C ALA A 475 -1.58 30.16 -5.74
N ALA A 476 -1.29 30.03 -7.06
CA ALA A 476 -2.32 30.14 -8.10
C ALA A 476 -3.38 29.03 -7.98
N LEU A 477 -2.96 27.80 -7.68
CA LEU A 477 -3.88 26.69 -7.41
C LEU A 477 -4.78 26.97 -6.21
N TYR A 478 -4.24 27.55 -5.15
CA TYR A 478 -5.04 27.92 -3.98
C TYR A 478 -6.09 28.99 -4.31
N ALA A 479 -5.65 30.09 -4.96
CA ALA A 479 -6.55 31.16 -5.38
C ALA A 479 -7.67 30.64 -6.32
N PHE A 480 -7.34 29.70 -7.21
CA PHE A 480 -8.33 29.02 -8.06
C PHE A 480 -9.37 28.26 -7.23
N LEU A 481 -8.95 27.47 -6.24
CA LEU A 481 -9.87 26.67 -5.42
C LEU A 481 -10.79 27.53 -4.54
N GLU A 482 -10.28 28.65 -4.03
CA GLU A 482 -11.10 29.64 -3.31
C GLU A 482 -12.08 30.34 -4.25
N ALA A 483 -11.61 30.83 -5.40
CA ALA A 483 -12.47 31.49 -6.38
C ALA A 483 -13.56 30.55 -6.93
N ALA A 484 -13.26 29.25 -7.04
CA ALA A 484 -14.22 28.22 -7.41
C ALA A 484 -15.18 27.84 -6.26
N GLY A 485 -15.02 28.37 -5.04
CA GLY A 485 -15.87 28.06 -3.89
C GLY A 485 -15.83 26.57 -3.49
N VAL A 486 -14.71 25.90 -3.70
CA VAL A 486 -14.56 24.47 -3.43
C VAL A 486 -14.67 24.14 -1.94
N PRO A 487 -14.08 24.94 -1.00
CA PRO A 487 -14.21 24.71 0.43
C PRO A 487 -15.66 24.62 0.91
N GLU A 488 -16.48 25.59 0.51
CA GLU A 488 -17.88 25.69 0.91
C GLU A 488 -18.71 24.52 0.36
N ARG A 489 -18.43 24.11 -0.89
CA ARG A 489 -19.14 22.99 -1.53
C ARG A 489 -18.76 21.64 -0.92
N LEU A 490 -17.49 21.47 -0.54
CA LEU A 490 -17.07 20.29 0.20
C LEU A 490 -17.72 20.21 1.58
N ALA A 491 -17.79 21.32 2.30
CA ALA A 491 -18.47 21.39 3.60
C ALA A 491 -19.96 21.04 3.46
N GLN A 492 -20.65 21.60 2.46
CA GLN A 492 -22.05 21.27 2.15
C GLN A 492 -22.22 19.80 1.81
N ARG A 493 -21.33 19.24 0.98
CA ARG A 493 -21.38 17.82 0.61
C ARG A 493 -21.13 16.89 1.79
N THR A 494 -20.19 17.23 2.66
CA THR A 494 -19.92 16.50 3.90
C THR A 494 -21.15 16.52 4.82
N GLU A 495 -21.82 17.67 4.94
CA GLU A 495 -23.04 17.81 5.75
C GLU A 495 -24.23 17.03 5.17
N GLU A 496 -24.40 17.01 3.86
CA GLU A 496 -25.39 16.17 3.17
C GLU A 496 -25.14 14.68 3.42
N LEU A 497 -23.88 14.24 3.31
CA LEU A 497 -23.47 12.86 3.57
C LEU A 497 -23.69 12.46 5.04
N ASN A 498 -23.40 13.34 5.98
CA ASN A 498 -23.69 13.11 7.39
C ASN A 498 -25.21 12.99 7.68
N ARG A 499 -26.06 13.70 6.94
CA ARG A 499 -27.52 13.64 7.14
C ARG A 499 -28.19 12.45 6.46
N ARG A 500 -27.71 12.01 5.31
CA ARG A 500 -28.43 11.06 4.42
C ARG A 500 -27.56 9.92 3.86
N GLY A 501 -26.27 9.95 4.09
CA GLY A 501 -25.31 9.04 3.51
C GLY A 501 -24.54 8.20 4.53
N PRO A 502 -23.64 7.35 4.05
CA PRO A 502 -22.75 6.59 4.93
C PRO A 502 -21.75 7.52 5.63
N ALA A 503 -21.70 7.47 6.96
CA ALA A 503 -20.81 8.31 7.79
C ALA A 503 -19.32 8.16 7.39
N ALA A 504 -18.91 6.97 6.97
CA ALA A 504 -17.55 6.71 6.49
C ALA A 504 -17.16 7.56 5.27
N LEU A 505 -18.11 7.84 4.37
CA LEU A 505 -17.88 8.69 3.21
C LEU A 505 -17.74 10.18 3.61
N ALA A 506 -18.47 10.61 4.63
CA ALA A 506 -18.35 11.98 5.16
C ALA A 506 -16.99 12.20 5.83
N GLU A 507 -16.49 11.24 6.61
CA GLU A 507 -15.15 11.27 7.20
C GLU A 507 -14.07 11.30 6.11
N GLU A 508 -14.24 10.53 5.06
CA GLU A 508 -13.33 10.50 3.91
C GLU A 508 -13.23 11.89 3.25
N TYR A 509 -14.36 12.55 3.00
CA TYR A 509 -14.37 13.91 2.42
C TYR A 509 -13.69 14.94 3.32
N ALA A 510 -13.83 14.83 4.64
CA ALA A 510 -13.14 15.69 5.59
C ALA A 510 -11.61 15.49 5.54
N GLN A 511 -11.14 14.24 5.50
CA GLN A 511 -9.71 13.92 5.40
C GLN A 511 -9.09 14.40 4.08
N LEU A 512 -9.81 14.31 2.97
CA LEU A 512 -9.32 14.75 1.65
C LEU A 512 -9.01 16.26 1.62
N TRP A 513 -9.72 17.06 2.40
CA TRP A 513 -9.42 18.49 2.51
C TRP A 513 -8.08 18.75 3.21
N GLU A 514 -7.77 18.01 4.28
CA GLU A 514 -6.50 18.12 5.00
C GLU A 514 -5.31 17.67 4.15
N VAL A 515 -5.45 16.54 3.42
CA VAL A 515 -4.42 16.05 2.49
C VAL A 515 -4.07 17.10 1.44
N ARG A 516 -5.08 17.80 0.90
CA ARG A 516 -4.86 18.88 -0.06
C ARG A 516 -4.06 20.04 0.53
N CYS A 517 -4.41 20.47 1.74
CA CYS A 517 -3.71 21.58 2.40
C CYS A 517 -2.25 21.23 2.66
N GLY A 518 -1.98 20.05 3.17
CA GLY A 518 -0.62 19.56 3.43
C GLY A 518 0.23 19.47 2.15
N GLY A 519 -0.29 18.87 1.10
CA GLY A 519 0.43 18.74 -0.18
C GLY A 519 0.81 20.09 -0.81
N ARG A 520 -0.09 21.09 -0.73
CA ARG A 520 0.16 22.44 -1.23
C ARG A 520 1.26 23.16 -0.44
N GLU A 521 1.17 23.13 0.89
CA GLU A 521 2.16 23.79 1.76
C GLU A 521 3.54 23.22 1.53
N GLN A 522 3.65 21.92 1.40
CA GLN A 522 4.91 21.25 1.09
C GLN A 522 5.43 21.62 -0.30
N CYS A 523 4.56 21.69 -1.34
CA CYS A 523 4.96 22.17 -2.66
C CYS A 523 5.51 23.59 -2.59
N ALA A 524 4.83 24.51 -1.91
CA ALA A 524 5.29 25.89 -1.77
C ALA A 524 6.60 26.01 -0.99
N GLN A 525 6.78 25.21 0.06
CA GLN A 525 7.95 25.23 0.92
C GLN A 525 9.16 24.58 0.26
N ILE A 526 9.00 23.39 -0.35
CA ILE A 526 10.10 22.58 -0.85
C ILE A 526 10.55 23.03 -2.25
N LEU A 527 9.58 23.26 -3.17
CA LEU A 527 9.89 23.73 -4.51
C LEU A 527 10.33 25.20 -4.53
N GLY A 528 9.79 26.00 -3.59
CA GLY A 528 10.19 27.39 -3.39
C GLY A 528 10.15 28.22 -4.67
N ASP A 529 11.23 28.96 -4.91
CA ASP A 529 11.37 29.87 -6.04
C ASP A 529 11.99 29.20 -7.29
N ALA A 530 12.06 27.86 -7.31
CA ALA A 530 12.55 27.12 -8.47
C ALA A 530 11.61 27.34 -9.68
N PRO A 531 12.15 27.67 -10.88
CA PRO A 531 11.34 27.82 -12.09
C PRO A 531 10.55 26.55 -12.39
N MET A 532 9.24 26.69 -12.65
CA MET A 532 8.36 25.57 -12.91
C MET A 532 7.17 25.99 -13.77
N GLU A 533 7.06 25.42 -14.95
CA GLU A 533 5.91 25.64 -15.83
C GLU A 533 4.68 24.88 -15.31
N LEU A 534 3.47 25.34 -15.68
CA LEU A 534 2.20 24.78 -15.20
C LEU A 534 2.06 23.28 -15.54
N ASP A 535 2.47 22.85 -16.73
CA ASP A 535 2.42 21.43 -17.13
C ASP A 535 3.31 20.55 -16.24
N GLU A 536 4.50 21.03 -15.93
CA GLU A 536 5.42 20.32 -15.04
C GLU A 536 4.88 20.28 -13.61
N PHE A 537 4.34 21.40 -13.12
CA PHE A 537 3.70 21.47 -11.82
C PHE A 537 2.50 20.52 -11.73
N SER A 538 1.63 20.49 -12.75
CA SER A 538 0.46 19.61 -12.81
C SER A 538 0.85 18.14 -12.64
N LYS A 539 1.83 17.67 -13.41
CA LYS A 539 2.30 16.28 -13.36
C LYS A 539 2.95 15.94 -12.02
N LEU A 540 3.77 16.85 -11.50
CA LEU A 540 4.43 16.64 -10.21
C LEU A 540 3.41 16.65 -9.06
N PHE A 541 2.43 17.56 -9.10
CA PHE A 541 1.41 17.66 -8.08
C PHE A 541 0.49 16.43 -8.06
N ALA A 542 0.09 15.92 -9.23
CA ALA A 542 -0.66 14.67 -9.32
C ALA A 542 0.14 13.49 -8.71
N LEU A 543 1.45 13.44 -8.98
CA LEU A 543 2.32 12.41 -8.42
C LEU A 543 2.49 12.56 -6.89
N VAL A 544 2.56 13.78 -6.37
CA VAL A 544 2.56 14.06 -4.92
C VAL A 544 1.27 13.58 -4.29
N LEU A 545 0.12 13.90 -4.90
CA LEU A 545 -1.18 13.47 -4.39
C LEU A 545 -1.32 11.94 -4.39
N SER A 546 -0.74 11.22 -5.34
CA SER A 546 -0.76 9.75 -5.37
C SER A 546 0.02 9.08 -4.23
N GLN A 547 0.79 9.85 -3.46
CA GLN A 547 1.51 9.32 -2.28
C GLN A 547 0.67 9.33 -1.00
N TYR A 548 -0.54 9.87 -1.06
CA TYR A 548 -1.44 9.89 0.08
C TYR A 548 -2.52 8.83 -0.05
N ASP A 549 -2.86 8.21 1.05
CA ASP A 549 -3.91 7.21 1.16
C ASP A 549 -4.94 7.67 2.18
N VAL A 550 -6.19 7.35 1.94
CA VAL A 550 -7.28 7.55 2.89
C VAL A 550 -7.72 6.20 3.44
N GLY A 551 -7.57 6.04 4.75
CA GLY A 551 -7.98 4.83 5.46
C GLY A 551 -9.39 4.99 6.04
N SER A 552 -10.20 3.92 5.99
CA SER A 552 -11.48 3.86 6.68
C SER A 552 -11.38 3.11 8.00
N ILE A 553 -12.04 3.63 9.05
CA ILE A 553 -12.13 2.96 10.35
C ILE A 553 -13.42 2.13 10.40
N PRO A 554 -13.34 0.87 10.87
CA PRO A 554 -14.52 0.01 10.94
C PRO A 554 -15.59 0.50 11.93
N VAL A 555 -16.85 0.62 11.49
CA VAL A 555 -18.01 1.06 12.30
C VAL A 555 -18.73 -0.10 13.01
N SER A 556 -18.65 -1.36 12.55
CA SER A 556 -19.33 -2.53 13.12
C SER A 556 -18.35 -3.65 13.51
N LEU A 557 -18.69 -4.44 14.52
CA LEU A 557 -17.86 -5.55 15.02
C LEU A 557 -18.16 -6.91 14.36
N ASP A 558 -19.36 -7.11 13.81
CA ASP A 558 -19.75 -8.35 13.14
C ASP A 558 -19.80 -8.15 11.62
N ARG A 559 -18.70 -8.47 10.96
CA ARG A 559 -18.49 -8.27 9.52
C ARG A 559 -17.56 -9.32 8.94
N VAL A 560 -17.75 -9.56 7.63
CA VAL A 560 -16.79 -10.31 6.83
C VAL A 560 -15.47 -9.53 6.71
N ASN A 561 -14.37 -10.20 6.99
CA ASN A 561 -13.05 -9.62 6.83
C ASN A 561 -12.59 -9.86 5.38
N VAL A 562 -12.42 -8.78 4.63
CA VAL A 562 -11.91 -8.85 3.25
C VAL A 562 -10.54 -8.20 3.17
N GLY A 563 -9.57 -8.89 2.59
CA GLY A 563 -8.20 -8.37 2.51
C GLY A 563 -7.32 -9.13 1.52
N ASP A 564 -6.15 -8.56 1.24
CA ASP A 564 -5.12 -9.27 0.50
C ASP A 564 -4.57 -10.45 1.32
N MET A 565 -4.13 -11.52 0.64
CA MET A 565 -3.58 -12.71 1.29
C MET A 565 -2.52 -12.39 2.37
N PRO A 566 -1.52 -11.50 2.14
CA PRO A 566 -0.53 -11.18 3.16
C PRO A 566 -1.11 -10.49 4.41
N ARG A 567 -2.23 -9.78 4.28
CA ARG A 567 -2.88 -9.08 5.41
C ARG A 567 -3.73 -10.00 6.27
N LEU A 568 -4.27 -11.05 5.69
CA LEU A 568 -5.06 -12.05 6.41
C LEU A 568 -4.22 -13.20 6.96
N ALA A 569 -2.99 -13.37 6.50
CA ALA A 569 -2.03 -14.35 7.03
C ALA A 569 -1.97 -14.28 8.57
N HIS A 570 -1.70 -15.42 9.21
CA HIS A 570 -1.63 -15.57 10.68
C HIS A 570 -2.95 -15.37 11.46
N ARG A 571 -4.08 -15.19 10.79
CA ARG A 571 -5.40 -15.05 11.41
C ARG A 571 -6.26 -16.28 11.14
N ALA A 572 -6.14 -17.31 11.98
CA ALA A 572 -7.00 -18.49 11.88
C ALA A 572 -8.49 -18.09 11.87
N CYS A 573 -9.24 -18.60 10.91
CA CYS A 573 -10.62 -18.25 10.66
C CYS A 573 -11.45 -19.53 10.41
N PRO A 574 -12.66 -19.66 10.95
CA PRO A 574 -13.51 -20.82 10.68
C PRO A 574 -13.75 -21.06 9.19
N VAL A 575 -14.07 -20.01 8.44
CA VAL A 575 -14.39 -20.08 7.01
C VAL A 575 -13.54 -19.11 6.22
N VAL A 576 -12.89 -19.59 5.16
CA VAL A 576 -12.05 -18.76 4.28
C VAL A 576 -12.47 -18.95 2.83
N PHE A 577 -12.66 -17.83 2.13
CA PHE A 577 -12.84 -17.78 0.68
C PHE A 577 -11.60 -17.19 0.05
N LEU A 578 -11.01 -17.89 -0.92
CA LEU A 578 -9.91 -17.42 -1.76
C LEU A 578 -10.45 -17.15 -3.16
N LEU A 579 -10.54 -15.87 -3.53
CA LEU A 579 -11.02 -15.41 -4.82
C LEU A 579 -9.88 -15.22 -5.82
N GLY A 580 -10.17 -15.35 -7.10
CA GLY A 580 -9.23 -15.06 -8.18
C GLY A 580 -8.03 -16.00 -8.16
N ALA A 581 -8.24 -17.29 -7.89
CA ALA A 581 -7.17 -18.29 -7.90
C ALA A 581 -6.81 -18.71 -9.34
N ASP A 582 -6.51 -17.74 -10.21
CA ASP A 582 -6.03 -17.96 -11.58
C ASP A 582 -4.49 -17.92 -11.68
N ASP A 583 -3.93 -18.41 -12.79
CA ASP A 583 -2.48 -18.53 -13.02
C ASP A 583 -1.78 -17.18 -13.26
N GLY A 584 -2.53 -16.12 -13.55
CA GLY A 584 -2.03 -14.75 -13.63
C GLY A 584 -1.89 -14.07 -12.25
N ALA A 585 -2.68 -14.53 -11.26
CA ALA A 585 -2.73 -13.94 -9.93
C ALA A 585 -1.94 -14.74 -8.90
N ILE A 586 -1.97 -16.07 -8.94
CA ILE A 586 -1.33 -16.95 -7.94
C ILE A 586 -0.44 -18.01 -8.62
N PRO A 587 0.88 -17.98 -8.42
CA PRO A 587 1.64 -17.01 -7.64
C PRO A 587 1.79 -15.66 -8.35
N ALA A 588 1.83 -14.56 -7.60
CA ALA A 588 2.00 -13.25 -8.22
C ALA A 588 3.41 -13.10 -8.78
N ALA A 589 3.50 -12.64 -10.02
CA ALA A 589 4.74 -12.15 -10.59
C ALA A 589 5.05 -10.78 -10.00
N ALA A 590 5.88 -10.73 -8.96
CA ALA A 590 6.23 -9.46 -8.34
C ALA A 590 7.42 -8.81 -9.08
N PRO A 591 7.21 -7.76 -9.88
CA PRO A 591 8.31 -6.98 -10.45
C PRO A 591 9.12 -6.35 -9.31
N SER A 592 10.40 -6.12 -9.53
CA SER A 592 11.21 -5.35 -8.58
C SER A 592 10.76 -3.90 -8.62
N PRO A 593 10.31 -3.31 -7.50
CA PRO A 593 10.08 -1.88 -7.48
C PRO A 593 11.44 -1.16 -7.64
N GLY A 594 11.42 -0.02 -8.34
CA GLY A 594 12.61 0.79 -8.48
C GLY A 594 13.37 0.59 -9.79
N LEU A 595 14.58 1.17 -9.85
CA LEU A 595 15.40 1.26 -11.06
C LEU A 595 16.47 0.17 -11.19
N LEU A 596 16.64 -0.65 -10.13
CA LEU A 596 17.67 -1.70 -10.07
C LEU A 596 17.10 -3.04 -10.51
N ASN A 597 17.67 -3.61 -11.56
CA ASN A 597 17.34 -4.95 -12.05
C ASN A 597 18.14 -6.05 -11.33
N ASP A 598 17.96 -7.32 -11.71
CA ASP A 598 18.63 -8.45 -11.06
C ASP A 598 20.15 -8.50 -11.32
N ASP A 599 20.62 -7.95 -12.46
CA ASP A 599 22.05 -7.83 -12.77
C ASP A 599 22.71 -6.78 -11.86
N ASP A 600 22.07 -5.61 -11.70
CA ASP A 600 22.51 -4.57 -10.74
C ASP A 600 22.59 -5.14 -9.31
N ARG A 601 21.59 -5.95 -8.90
CA ARG A 601 21.56 -6.60 -7.58
C ARG A 601 22.68 -7.60 -7.40
N SER A 602 22.99 -8.35 -8.44
CA SER A 602 24.08 -9.33 -8.45
C SER A 602 25.44 -8.62 -8.38
N LEU A 603 25.58 -7.53 -9.11
CA LEU A 603 26.77 -6.68 -9.07
C LEU A 603 26.98 -6.09 -7.67
N LEU A 604 25.97 -5.46 -7.09
CA LEU A 604 26.06 -4.88 -5.74
C LEU A 604 26.36 -5.95 -4.68
N ALA A 605 25.76 -7.15 -4.80
CA ALA A 605 26.07 -8.27 -3.91
C ALA A 605 27.53 -8.72 -3.98
N SER A 606 28.19 -8.63 -5.16
CA SER A 606 29.62 -8.95 -5.30
C SER A 606 30.52 -7.98 -4.52
N TYR A 607 30.04 -6.75 -4.26
CA TYR A 607 30.69 -5.75 -3.41
C TYR A 607 30.21 -5.80 -1.94
N GLY A 608 29.48 -6.85 -1.55
CA GLY A 608 28.93 -7.00 -0.19
C GLY A 608 27.73 -6.12 0.12
N LEU A 609 27.12 -5.49 -0.89
CA LEU A 609 25.95 -4.63 -0.77
C LEU A 609 24.69 -5.45 -1.12
N GLU A 610 24.13 -6.14 -0.13
CA GLU A 610 22.95 -6.98 -0.33
C GLU A 610 21.68 -6.13 -0.36
N LEU A 611 21.03 -6.09 -1.52
CA LEU A 611 19.70 -5.55 -1.70
C LEU A 611 18.60 -6.57 -1.32
N ALA A 612 17.35 -6.13 -1.37
CA ALA A 612 16.18 -6.97 -1.16
C ALA A 612 16.18 -8.22 -2.09
N PRO A 613 15.39 -9.26 -1.76
CA PRO A 613 15.58 -10.59 -2.33
C PRO A 613 15.47 -10.65 -3.85
N ARG A 614 16.25 -11.56 -4.45
CA ARG A 614 16.25 -11.89 -5.87
C ARG A 614 14.90 -12.47 -6.30
N LEU A 615 14.66 -12.59 -7.61
CA LEU A 615 13.41 -13.13 -8.17
C LEU A 615 13.06 -14.52 -7.61
N SER A 616 14.05 -15.41 -7.48
CA SER A 616 13.86 -16.72 -6.86
C SER A 616 13.35 -16.64 -5.43
N ASP A 617 13.91 -15.74 -4.63
CA ASP A 617 13.49 -15.54 -3.23
C ASP A 617 12.08 -14.97 -3.14
N LYS A 618 11.68 -14.12 -4.12
CA LYS A 618 10.32 -13.60 -4.22
C LYS A 618 9.32 -14.71 -4.50
N LEU A 619 9.64 -15.66 -5.38
CA LEU A 619 8.81 -16.83 -5.66
C LEU A 619 8.60 -17.68 -4.40
N TYR A 620 9.65 -17.96 -3.64
CA TYR A 620 9.50 -18.70 -2.38
C TYR A 620 8.67 -17.94 -1.34
N ARG A 621 8.78 -16.62 -1.28
CA ARG A 621 7.90 -15.80 -0.44
C ARG A 621 6.44 -15.89 -0.88
N GLU A 622 6.17 -15.83 -2.18
CA GLU A 622 4.82 -16.02 -2.72
C GLU A 622 4.27 -17.38 -2.34
N MET A 623 5.05 -18.44 -2.50
CA MET A 623 4.65 -19.79 -2.09
C MET A 623 4.41 -19.90 -0.59
N THR A 624 5.18 -19.18 0.24
CA THR A 624 4.94 -19.11 1.69
C THR A 624 3.61 -18.42 1.98
N ILE A 625 3.30 -17.31 1.31
CA ILE A 625 2.01 -16.60 1.45
C ILE A 625 0.84 -17.50 1.05
N VAL A 626 0.98 -18.22 -0.06
CA VAL A 626 -0.03 -19.21 -0.51
C VAL A 626 -0.24 -20.29 0.54
N TYR A 627 0.85 -20.88 1.05
CA TYR A 627 0.79 -21.89 2.11
C TYR A 627 0.10 -21.35 3.37
N GLU A 628 0.50 -20.18 3.85
CA GLU A 628 -0.08 -19.55 5.03
C GLU A 628 -1.58 -19.27 4.84
N THR A 629 -1.99 -18.84 3.64
CA THR A 629 -3.41 -18.62 3.31
C THR A 629 -4.19 -19.93 3.32
N CYS A 630 -3.70 -20.97 2.66
CA CYS A 630 -4.34 -22.30 2.66
C CYS A 630 -4.36 -22.94 4.06
N ALA A 631 -3.50 -22.48 4.95
CA ALA A 631 -3.47 -22.93 6.35
C ALA A 631 -4.40 -22.14 7.29
N LEU A 632 -5.07 -21.05 6.85
CA LEU A 632 -5.98 -20.25 7.69
C LEU A 632 -7.28 -20.97 8.05
N PRO A 633 -7.99 -21.67 7.12
CA PRO A 633 -9.31 -22.21 7.37
C PRO A 633 -9.28 -23.30 8.44
N GLN A 634 -10.30 -23.28 9.32
CA GLN A 634 -10.46 -24.29 10.38
C GLN A 634 -11.59 -25.27 10.08
N ARG A 635 -12.64 -24.83 9.39
CA ARG A 635 -13.87 -25.58 9.14
C ARG A 635 -14.19 -25.71 7.67
N ARG A 636 -14.10 -24.61 6.89
CA ARG A 636 -14.43 -24.59 5.47
C ARG A 636 -13.46 -23.74 4.68
N PHE A 637 -13.08 -24.23 3.52
CA PHE A 637 -12.21 -23.54 2.58
C PHE A 637 -12.84 -23.54 1.18
N TYR A 638 -13.03 -22.34 0.65
CA TYR A 638 -13.57 -22.12 -0.69
C TYR A 638 -12.46 -21.51 -1.56
N VAL A 639 -12.21 -22.11 -2.72
CA VAL A 639 -11.23 -21.60 -3.69
C VAL A 639 -11.95 -21.39 -5.01
N SER A 640 -11.91 -20.19 -5.54
CA SER A 640 -12.61 -19.84 -6.76
C SER A 640 -11.73 -19.09 -7.75
N TRP A 641 -12.08 -19.19 -9.02
CA TRP A 641 -11.50 -18.43 -10.11
C TRP A 641 -12.55 -18.15 -11.19
N ALA A 642 -12.34 -17.04 -11.92
CA ALA A 642 -13.16 -16.71 -13.07
C ALA A 642 -12.59 -17.35 -14.36
N ALA A 643 -13.45 -17.90 -15.22
CA ALA A 643 -13.06 -18.47 -16.50
C ALA A 643 -12.63 -17.38 -17.51
N ALA A 644 -13.19 -16.18 -17.38
CA ALA A 644 -12.85 -15.02 -18.19
C ALA A 644 -12.61 -13.79 -17.32
N GLY A 645 -11.66 -12.95 -17.74
CA GLY A 645 -11.40 -11.65 -17.13
C GLY A 645 -12.44 -10.58 -17.52
N PRO A 646 -12.27 -9.32 -17.04
CA PRO A 646 -13.17 -8.21 -17.38
C PRO A 646 -13.25 -7.93 -18.90
N ASP A 647 -12.15 -8.16 -19.61
CA ASP A 647 -12.02 -7.95 -21.08
C ASP A 647 -12.30 -9.22 -21.89
N GLU A 648 -13.04 -10.19 -21.31
CA GLU A 648 -13.38 -11.50 -21.90
C GLU A 648 -12.16 -12.37 -22.22
N GLU A 649 -10.98 -12.05 -21.73
CA GLU A 649 -9.77 -12.88 -21.82
C GLU A 649 -9.96 -14.19 -21.07
N GLU A 650 -9.60 -15.31 -21.69
CA GLU A 650 -9.65 -16.63 -21.05
C GLU A 650 -8.63 -16.72 -19.91
N ARG A 651 -9.08 -17.13 -18.71
CA ARG A 651 -8.24 -17.35 -17.54
C ARG A 651 -8.15 -18.81 -17.17
N ARG A 652 -6.96 -19.24 -16.83
CA ARG A 652 -6.69 -20.59 -16.36
C ARG A 652 -6.59 -20.65 -14.85
N PRO A 653 -7.01 -21.76 -14.24
CA PRO A 653 -6.84 -21.92 -12.80
C PRO A 653 -5.34 -21.93 -12.43
N SER A 654 -5.02 -21.43 -11.26
CA SER A 654 -3.66 -21.49 -10.72
C SER A 654 -3.23 -22.95 -10.44
N PHE A 655 -1.92 -23.14 -10.19
CA PHE A 655 -1.36 -24.44 -9.79
C PHE A 655 -2.07 -25.02 -8.54
N LEU A 656 -2.73 -24.20 -7.74
CA LEU A 656 -3.48 -24.64 -6.57
C LEU A 656 -4.57 -25.65 -6.91
N GLN A 657 -5.25 -25.51 -8.06
CA GLN A 657 -6.27 -26.49 -8.46
C GLN A 657 -5.69 -27.90 -8.51
N SER A 658 -4.52 -28.07 -9.14
CA SER A 658 -3.87 -29.39 -9.22
C SER A 658 -3.41 -29.89 -7.86
N LYS A 659 -3.06 -29.00 -6.95
CA LYS A 659 -2.63 -29.31 -5.58
C LYS A 659 -3.77 -29.60 -4.62
N LEU A 660 -4.96 -29.10 -4.89
CA LEU A 660 -6.19 -29.30 -4.09
C LEU A 660 -7.01 -30.50 -4.56
N ASN A 661 -6.76 -31.03 -5.75
CA ASN A 661 -7.40 -32.21 -6.32
C ASN A 661 -6.77 -33.56 -5.87
N PHE A 662 -6.13 -33.59 -4.71
CA PHE A 662 -5.55 -34.81 -4.14
C PHE A 662 -6.56 -35.60 -3.31
#